data_3deb14accfe31d6da94983928b415961
#
_entry.id   3deb14accfe31d6da94983928b415961
#
_cell.length_a   1.000
_cell.length_b   1.000
_cell.length_c   1.000
_cell.angle_alpha   90.00
_cell.angle_beta   90.00
_cell.angle_gamma   90.00
#
_symmetry.space_group_name_H-M   'P 1'
#
loop_
_entity.id
_entity.type
_entity.pdbx_description
1 polymer ?
#
loop_
_entity_poly.entity_id
_entity_poly.type
_entity_poly.pdbx_seq_one_letter_code
_entity_poly.pdbx_strand_id
1 'polypeptide(L)'
;EPTFVSLDDRDGAAWNSDALDPQQRDTSKPSKRTLAENLMFRLKDHYAPQGLLHFGQGKWYPGEQLPRWSLNCYWRRDGEPIWRNPALFARELSGTAVDEAMAARFLARVGERLGVDTQWMMPAFEDAWYYLWRERRLPANVDPHDARVDDPLERARLAKVFDQGLKQVIGHVLPIVRQHIGIAGRSPRWQSGPWFLRAERLYLVPGDSPIGYRLPLDSQPWAAKGDYPWVHAADPNQAFPVLPAHAELRQQLRPSGGAASATIGADSGLGFTAHGGGWTPGRVEHAGFHEAEGAHGGAAMPLPGAAEAELATRDERIDPARRPNPHESAAWITRSALCAEPRGGLLYLFMPPTVALEDYLEIVTAIEDTAAEFELPVVLEGYEPPADPRLANFRITPDPGVIEVNIHPAASWDELVERTSTLYEEAHQSRLSTEKFMLDGRHTGTGGGNHFVLGGATPADSPFLRRPDLLRSLVSYWHNHPSLSYLFSGLFIGPTSQAPRVDEARHDSVHELEVAFQQFPAPGAAVPPWLIDRLLRNLLIDASGNTHRAEFCIDKLYSPDTATGRLGLLELRAFEMPPHARMSLAQQLLLRALIARFWQQPYAPGRLRRWGTELHDRFLLPHWVAEDFRDVVTELREFGYPIEFDWFAPHFEFRFPKYGEFAARGVHVELRMALEPWHVMGEEGAPGGTVRYVDSSVERVQVKVSGLNDDRHVLTCNGRAVPLQPTGVVGEFVAGVRYRAWQPPSCLHPTIGVHAPLVFDLVDGWMQRSMGGCVYHVAHPGGRNHETYPVNPYEAEGRRLARFTTTGHTPGAIEPVPAQSNADFPFTLDLRRRGG
;
A
#
# COMPACT_ATOMS: atom_id res chain seq x y z
N GLU A 1 0.30 -0.04 -8.02
CA GLU A 1 -0.50 0.33 -6.83
C GLU A 1 -0.91 1.81 -6.94
N PRO A 2 -1.79 2.20 -7.88
CA PRO A 2 -2.28 3.58 -8.00
C PRO A 2 -3.20 3.97 -6.84
N THR A 3 -3.20 5.26 -6.52
CA THR A 3 -3.98 5.81 -5.42
C THR A 3 -4.96 6.88 -5.90
N PHE A 4 -6.12 6.95 -5.27
CA PHE A 4 -7.22 7.83 -5.65
C PHE A 4 -7.75 8.63 -4.46
N VAL A 5 -8.26 9.82 -4.75
CA VAL A 5 -8.97 10.71 -3.81
C VAL A 5 -10.40 10.91 -4.25
N SER A 6 -11.28 11.35 -3.33
CA SER A 6 -12.66 11.71 -3.70
C SER A 6 -12.69 12.96 -4.58
N LEU A 7 -13.54 12.97 -5.58
CA LEU A 7 -13.88 14.18 -6.33
C LEU A 7 -14.66 15.20 -5.48
N ASP A 8 -15.41 14.73 -4.50
CA ASP A 8 -16.33 15.54 -3.69
C ASP A 8 -15.70 16.05 -2.40
N ASP A 9 -14.60 15.43 -1.96
CA ASP A 9 -13.91 15.79 -0.72
C ASP A 9 -12.39 15.80 -0.94
N ARG A 10 -11.90 16.87 -1.56
CA ARG A 10 -10.50 17.02 -1.96
C ARG A 10 -9.56 17.43 -0.82
N ASP A 11 -10.10 17.91 0.30
CA ASP A 11 -9.28 18.24 1.46
C ASP A 11 -8.86 17.00 2.24
N GLY A 12 -9.54 15.88 2.06
CA GLY A 12 -9.20 14.60 2.65
C GLY A 12 -9.48 14.53 4.16
N ALA A 13 -10.02 15.58 4.78
CA ALA A 13 -10.26 15.61 6.21
C ALA A 13 -11.31 14.58 6.62
N ALA A 14 -12.42 14.49 5.88
CA ALA A 14 -13.46 13.49 6.11
C ALA A 14 -12.97 12.05 5.83
N TRP A 15 -11.95 11.88 5.01
CA TRP A 15 -11.37 10.58 4.68
C TRP A 15 -10.51 9.99 5.78
N ASN A 16 -9.89 10.83 6.61
CA ASN A 16 -9.05 10.35 7.71
C ASN A 16 -9.88 9.83 8.89
N SER A 17 -11.08 10.33 9.08
CA SER A 17 -11.99 9.89 10.15
C SER A 17 -12.77 8.63 9.78
N ASP A 18 -12.96 8.34 8.50
CA ASP A 18 -13.82 7.27 7.98
C ASP A 18 -13.30 5.86 8.25
N ALA A 19 -12.00 5.71 8.54
CA ALA A 19 -11.41 4.41 8.87
C ALA A 19 -11.73 3.93 10.29
N LEU A 20 -12.14 4.81 11.20
CA LEU A 20 -12.17 4.53 12.64
C LEU A 20 -13.51 4.81 13.33
N ASP A 21 -14.40 5.65 12.78
CA ASP A 21 -15.63 6.02 13.47
C ASP A 21 -16.84 6.21 12.54
N PRO A 22 -17.76 5.22 12.52
CA PRO A 22 -19.02 5.35 11.76
C PRO A 22 -19.95 6.48 12.26
N GLN A 23 -19.75 6.95 13.49
CA GLN A 23 -20.66 7.95 14.10
C GLN A 23 -20.23 9.40 13.84
N GLN A 24 -18.97 9.65 13.47
CA GLN A 24 -18.51 10.98 13.06
C GLN A 24 -18.72 11.26 11.56
N ARG A 25 -19.43 10.37 10.87
CA ARG A 25 -19.73 10.52 9.44
C ARG A 25 -20.62 11.75 9.19
N ASP A 26 -20.17 12.62 8.33
CA ASP A 26 -21.07 13.46 7.56
C ASP A 26 -21.84 12.57 6.58
N THR A 27 -23.05 12.15 7.00
CA THR A 27 -23.91 11.24 6.21
C THR A 27 -24.38 11.88 4.89
N SER A 28 -24.10 13.15 4.67
CA SER A 28 -24.39 13.85 3.42
C SER A 28 -23.38 13.52 2.31
N LYS A 29 -22.22 12.93 2.66
CA LYS A 29 -21.17 12.54 1.72
C LYS A 29 -20.95 11.04 1.73
N PRO A 30 -20.62 10.42 0.58
CA PRO A 30 -20.29 9.00 0.54
C PRO A 30 -19.01 8.73 1.33
N SER A 31 -19.00 7.63 2.07
CA SER A 31 -17.82 7.21 2.82
C SER A 31 -16.71 6.73 1.89
N LYS A 32 -15.47 6.71 2.38
CA LYS A 32 -14.33 6.11 1.67
C LYS A 32 -14.64 4.68 1.28
N ARG A 33 -15.22 3.89 2.19
CA ARG A 33 -15.60 2.50 1.94
C ARG A 33 -16.68 2.40 0.86
N THR A 34 -17.71 3.26 0.88
CA THR A 34 -18.77 3.26 -0.13
C THR A 34 -18.21 3.53 -1.55
N LEU A 35 -17.28 4.49 -1.69
CA LEU A 35 -16.65 4.76 -2.97
C LEU A 35 -15.74 3.63 -3.42
N ALA A 36 -15.00 3.02 -2.48
CA ALA A 36 -14.18 1.85 -2.74
C ALA A 36 -15.03 0.64 -3.16
N GLU A 37 -16.19 0.42 -2.52
CA GLU A 37 -17.13 -0.63 -2.87
C GLU A 37 -17.69 -0.42 -4.28
N ASN A 38 -18.08 0.79 -4.63
CA ASN A 38 -18.53 1.13 -5.98
C ASN A 38 -17.47 0.81 -7.02
N LEU A 39 -16.21 1.20 -6.78
CA LEU A 39 -15.10 0.87 -7.67
C LEU A 39 -14.87 -0.65 -7.73
N MET A 40 -14.95 -1.35 -6.60
CA MET A 40 -14.78 -2.79 -6.52
C MET A 40 -15.80 -3.53 -7.41
N PHE A 41 -17.08 -3.17 -7.31
CA PHE A 41 -18.11 -3.81 -8.14
C PHE A 41 -17.91 -3.53 -9.63
N ARG A 42 -17.54 -2.31 -10.02
CA ARG A 42 -17.28 -1.95 -11.41
C ARG A 42 -16.10 -2.73 -11.99
N LEU A 43 -14.98 -2.77 -11.26
CA LEU A 43 -13.80 -3.56 -11.67
C LEU A 43 -14.08 -5.06 -11.67
N LYS A 44 -14.89 -5.57 -10.72
CA LYS A 44 -15.32 -6.97 -10.72
C LYS A 44 -16.14 -7.29 -11.95
N ASP A 45 -17.12 -6.45 -12.30
CA ASP A 45 -17.97 -6.67 -13.48
C ASP A 45 -17.15 -6.67 -14.77
N HIS A 46 -16.08 -5.90 -14.83
CA HIS A 46 -15.17 -5.83 -15.97
C HIS A 46 -14.22 -7.05 -16.05
N TYR A 47 -13.49 -7.34 -14.95
CA TYR A 47 -12.40 -8.32 -14.97
C TYR A 47 -12.81 -9.73 -14.50
N ALA A 48 -13.78 -9.81 -13.63
CA ALA A 48 -14.14 -11.04 -12.94
C ALA A 48 -15.65 -11.14 -12.65
N PRO A 49 -16.53 -11.17 -13.67
CA PRO A 49 -17.99 -11.17 -13.46
C PRO A 49 -18.45 -12.30 -12.52
N GLN A 50 -17.77 -13.45 -12.58
CA GLN A 50 -18.02 -14.62 -11.73
C GLN A 50 -16.96 -14.81 -10.63
N GLY A 51 -16.29 -13.73 -10.27
CA GLY A 51 -15.32 -13.67 -9.20
C GLY A 51 -15.97 -13.59 -7.83
N LEU A 52 -15.20 -13.97 -6.82
CA LEU A 52 -15.55 -13.90 -5.41
C LEU A 52 -15.21 -12.53 -4.85
N LEU A 53 -16.15 -11.90 -4.18
CA LEU A 53 -15.88 -10.73 -3.34
C LEU A 53 -15.63 -11.16 -1.90
N HIS A 54 -14.59 -10.61 -1.31
CA HIS A 54 -14.19 -10.88 0.06
C HIS A 54 -13.80 -9.59 0.77
N PHE A 55 -14.33 -9.39 1.96
CA PHE A 55 -14.06 -8.23 2.82
C PHE A 55 -13.04 -8.67 3.89
N GLY A 56 -11.80 -8.31 3.71
CA GLY A 56 -10.70 -8.77 4.54
C GLY A 56 -10.10 -7.70 5.43
N GLN A 57 -9.01 -8.08 6.06
CA GLN A 57 -8.13 -7.17 6.78
C GLN A 57 -7.07 -6.61 5.84
N GLY A 58 -6.90 -5.30 5.88
CA GLY A 58 -5.84 -4.59 5.18
C GLY A 58 -4.61 -4.37 6.07
N LYS A 59 -3.84 -3.33 5.74
CA LYS A 59 -2.65 -2.93 6.51
C LYS A 59 -3.04 -2.50 7.93
N TRP A 60 -2.17 -2.80 8.88
CA TRP A 60 -2.27 -2.32 10.25
C TRP A 60 -1.02 -1.52 10.58
N TYR A 61 -1.20 -0.25 10.90
CA TYR A 61 -0.09 0.63 11.21
C TYR A 61 0.09 0.77 12.73
N PRO A 62 1.33 0.95 13.21
CA PRO A 62 1.59 1.20 14.62
C PRO A 62 0.76 2.37 15.14
N GLY A 63 0.07 2.16 16.27
CA GLY A 63 -0.83 3.15 16.87
C GLY A 63 -2.27 3.09 16.42
N GLU A 64 -2.62 2.32 15.40
CA GLU A 64 -4.01 2.01 15.06
C GLU A 64 -4.54 0.92 15.97
N GLN A 65 -5.78 1.07 16.43
CA GLN A 65 -6.42 0.09 17.32
C GLN A 65 -6.90 -1.15 16.56
N LEU A 66 -7.25 -0.99 15.28
CA LEU A 66 -7.74 -2.04 14.40
C LEU A 66 -7.01 -1.99 13.06
N PRO A 67 -6.81 -3.14 12.41
CA PRO A 67 -6.37 -3.15 11.02
C PRO A 67 -7.43 -2.49 10.13
N ARG A 68 -6.98 -1.91 9.06
CA ARG A 68 -7.86 -1.32 8.06
C ARG A 68 -8.60 -2.40 7.30
N TRP A 69 -9.73 -2.07 6.71
CA TRP A 69 -10.45 -2.99 5.82
C TRP A 69 -9.72 -3.18 4.48
N SER A 70 -10.00 -4.31 3.83
CA SER A 70 -9.57 -4.62 2.48
C SER A 70 -10.73 -5.20 1.70
N LEU A 71 -11.03 -4.64 0.55
CA LEU A 71 -11.99 -5.20 -0.40
C LEU A 71 -11.22 -5.98 -1.45
N ASN A 72 -11.51 -7.26 -1.58
CA ASN A 72 -10.77 -8.15 -2.46
C ASN A 72 -11.70 -8.81 -3.46
N CYS A 73 -11.23 -8.99 -4.69
CA CYS A 73 -11.90 -9.77 -5.70
C CYS A 73 -10.96 -10.87 -6.19
N TYR A 74 -11.42 -12.11 -6.14
CA TYR A 74 -10.67 -13.30 -6.56
C TYR A 74 -11.37 -13.98 -7.71
N TRP A 75 -10.61 -14.49 -8.68
CA TRP A 75 -11.13 -15.32 -9.75
C TRP A 75 -10.12 -16.37 -10.19
N ARG A 76 -10.62 -17.44 -10.78
CA ARG A 76 -9.80 -18.52 -11.29
C ARG A 76 -9.20 -18.14 -12.65
N ARG A 77 -7.93 -18.49 -12.85
CA ARG A 77 -7.22 -18.23 -14.11
C ARG A 77 -7.68 -19.14 -15.26
N ASP A 78 -8.32 -20.27 -14.95
CA ASP A 78 -8.89 -21.18 -15.94
C ASP A 78 -10.29 -20.75 -16.46
N GLY A 79 -10.81 -19.63 -15.94
CA GLY A 79 -12.09 -19.07 -16.36
C GLY A 79 -13.32 -19.74 -15.73
N GLU A 80 -13.15 -20.78 -14.90
CA GLU A 80 -14.25 -21.36 -14.15
C GLU A 80 -14.76 -20.41 -13.07
N PRO A 81 -16.08 -20.36 -12.81
CA PRO A 81 -16.62 -19.47 -11.79
C PRO A 81 -16.21 -19.90 -10.38
N ILE A 82 -15.98 -18.94 -9.51
CA ILE A 82 -15.96 -19.15 -8.06
C ILE A 82 -17.34 -18.86 -7.49
N TRP A 83 -18.01 -17.81 -7.97
CA TRP A 83 -19.32 -17.36 -7.54
C TRP A 83 -20.16 -16.99 -8.75
N ARG A 84 -21.26 -17.72 -8.99
CA ARG A 84 -22.03 -17.61 -10.23
C ARG A 84 -23.03 -16.49 -10.24
N ASN A 85 -23.70 -16.27 -9.11
CA ASN A 85 -24.77 -15.29 -9.03
C ASN A 85 -24.32 -14.00 -8.32
N PRO A 86 -23.93 -12.97 -9.05
CA PRO A 86 -23.46 -11.72 -8.45
C PRO A 86 -24.53 -11.00 -7.62
N ALA A 87 -25.82 -11.29 -7.82
CA ALA A 87 -26.91 -10.71 -7.04
C ALA A 87 -26.94 -11.21 -5.58
N LEU A 88 -26.23 -12.30 -5.28
CA LEU A 88 -26.09 -12.84 -3.93
C LEU A 88 -24.94 -12.22 -3.13
N PHE A 89 -24.21 -11.23 -3.68
CA PHE A 89 -23.36 -10.37 -2.86
C PHE A 89 -24.17 -9.19 -2.33
N ALA A 90 -24.15 -9.05 -1.00
CA ALA A 90 -24.77 -7.89 -0.38
C ALA A 90 -23.93 -6.62 -0.62
N ARG A 91 -24.63 -5.49 -0.77
CA ARG A 91 -24.02 -4.15 -0.78
C ARG A 91 -24.36 -3.45 0.53
N GLU A 92 -23.46 -2.62 1.03
CA GLU A 92 -23.62 -1.91 2.32
C GLU A 92 -24.97 -1.19 2.48
N LEU A 93 -25.57 -0.76 1.37
CA LEU A 93 -26.85 -0.05 1.34
C LEU A 93 -28.07 -0.92 0.95
N SER A 94 -27.88 -2.23 0.74
CA SER A 94 -28.98 -3.14 0.39
C SER A 94 -29.70 -3.61 1.65
N GLY A 95 -30.76 -2.92 2.05
CA GLY A 95 -31.49 -3.19 3.27
C GLY A 95 -32.36 -4.43 3.21
N THR A 96 -31.82 -5.59 3.55
CA THR A 96 -32.59 -6.77 3.97
C THR A 96 -32.47 -6.85 5.51
N ALA A 97 -33.57 -6.90 6.25
CA ALA A 97 -33.50 -7.01 7.70
C ALA A 97 -33.19 -8.47 8.07
N VAL A 98 -31.90 -8.81 8.22
CA VAL A 98 -31.45 -10.12 8.70
C VAL A 98 -31.39 -10.10 10.21
N ASP A 99 -32.03 -11.08 10.85
CA ASP A 99 -32.01 -11.31 12.28
C ASP A 99 -31.09 -12.49 12.66
N GLU A 100 -30.89 -12.69 13.95
CA GLU A 100 -30.06 -13.78 14.47
C GLU A 100 -30.59 -15.19 14.14
N ALA A 101 -31.92 -15.32 14.07
CA ALA A 101 -32.55 -16.60 13.74
C ALA A 101 -32.32 -16.97 12.29
N MET A 102 -32.27 -16.00 11.40
CA MET A 102 -31.90 -16.20 10.01
C MET A 102 -30.42 -16.61 9.91
N ALA A 103 -29.54 -15.91 10.63
CA ALA A 103 -28.10 -16.24 10.66
C ALA A 103 -27.86 -17.69 11.16
N ALA A 104 -28.56 -18.09 12.21
CA ALA A 104 -28.50 -19.46 12.72
C ALA A 104 -28.92 -20.49 11.67
N ARG A 105 -30.09 -20.31 11.05
CA ARG A 105 -30.61 -21.20 10.01
C ARG A 105 -29.69 -21.29 8.80
N PHE A 106 -29.16 -20.16 8.39
CA PHE A 106 -28.24 -20.09 7.27
C PHE A 106 -26.97 -20.88 7.55
N LEU A 107 -26.32 -20.62 8.72
CA LEU A 107 -25.09 -21.31 9.11
C LEU A 107 -25.30 -22.84 9.29
N ALA A 108 -26.43 -23.25 9.90
CA ALA A 108 -26.79 -24.64 10.00
C ALA A 108 -26.91 -25.30 8.61
N ARG A 109 -27.57 -24.62 7.68
CA ARG A 109 -27.73 -25.14 6.31
C ARG A 109 -26.42 -25.28 5.56
N VAL A 110 -25.48 -24.32 5.73
CA VAL A 110 -24.11 -24.45 5.21
C VAL A 110 -23.40 -25.65 5.80
N GLY A 111 -23.50 -25.86 7.14
CA GLY A 111 -22.96 -27.03 7.80
C GLY A 111 -23.51 -28.37 7.27
N GLU A 112 -24.81 -28.44 7.06
CA GLU A 112 -25.48 -29.63 6.46
C GLU A 112 -24.92 -29.92 5.05
N ARG A 113 -24.70 -28.89 4.22
CA ARG A 113 -24.12 -29.06 2.89
C ARG A 113 -22.68 -29.55 2.93
N LEU A 114 -21.89 -29.08 3.90
CA LEU A 114 -20.53 -29.54 4.14
C LEU A 114 -20.48 -30.93 4.79
N GLY A 115 -21.65 -31.49 5.18
CA GLY A 115 -21.76 -32.81 5.81
C GLY A 115 -21.22 -32.86 7.23
N VAL A 116 -21.18 -31.72 7.93
CA VAL A 116 -20.76 -31.63 9.34
C VAL A 116 -21.96 -31.68 10.28
N ASP A 117 -21.69 -32.13 11.51
CA ASP A 117 -22.70 -32.18 12.56
C ASP A 117 -22.94 -30.76 13.13
N THR A 118 -24.10 -30.23 12.86
CA THR A 118 -24.50 -28.87 13.26
C THR A 118 -24.93 -28.77 14.73
N GLN A 119 -25.03 -29.90 15.49
CA GLN A 119 -25.28 -29.84 16.93
C GLN A 119 -24.22 -29.07 17.70
N TRP A 120 -23.00 -28.93 17.14
CA TRP A 120 -21.90 -28.20 17.75
C TRP A 120 -21.92 -26.70 17.44
N MET A 121 -22.88 -26.22 16.64
CA MET A 121 -23.10 -24.80 16.43
C MET A 121 -23.55 -24.15 17.74
N MET A 122 -22.98 -23.00 18.05
CA MET A 122 -23.26 -22.28 19.28
C MET A 122 -23.55 -20.80 19.05
N PRO A 123 -24.46 -20.20 19.85
CA PRO A 123 -24.66 -18.75 19.83
C PRO A 123 -23.46 -18.04 20.45
N ALA A 124 -23.09 -16.88 19.88
CA ALA A 124 -22.05 -16.04 20.37
C ALA A 124 -22.63 -14.77 21.03
N PHE A 125 -21.96 -14.33 22.09
CA PHE A 125 -22.34 -13.17 22.89
C PHE A 125 -21.15 -12.24 23.00
N GLU A 126 -21.37 -10.95 23.15
CA GLU A 126 -20.32 -10.02 23.52
C GLU A 126 -19.86 -10.29 24.97
N ASP A 127 -18.59 -10.03 25.27
CA ASP A 127 -18.05 -10.27 26.61
C ASP A 127 -18.64 -9.27 27.63
N ALA A 128 -19.70 -9.70 28.29
CA ALA A 128 -20.40 -8.91 29.29
C ALA A 128 -19.48 -8.41 30.42
N TRP A 129 -18.49 -9.22 30.82
CA TRP A 129 -17.57 -8.86 31.89
C TRP A 129 -16.61 -7.77 31.47
N TYR A 130 -16.12 -7.83 30.24
CA TYR A 130 -15.28 -6.78 29.66
C TYR A 130 -16.03 -5.43 29.65
N TYR A 131 -17.25 -5.40 29.14
CA TYR A 131 -18.02 -4.17 29.02
C TYR A 131 -18.46 -3.61 30.37
N LEU A 132 -18.87 -4.44 31.31
CA LEU A 132 -19.16 -4.01 32.68
C LEU A 132 -17.93 -3.46 33.40
N TRP A 133 -16.76 -4.02 33.13
CA TRP A 133 -15.51 -3.51 33.67
C TRP A 133 -15.13 -2.17 33.04
N ARG A 134 -15.39 -1.97 31.76
CA ARG A 134 -15.18 -0.68 31.07
C ARG A 134 -16.14 0.40 31.57
N GLU A 135 -17.42 0.05 31.68
CA GLU A 135 -18.45 0.98 32.18
C GLU A 135 -18.11 1.56 33.55
N ARG A 136 -17.60 0.76 34.44
CA ARG A 136 -17.14 1.20 35.78
C ARG A 136 -16.04 2.26 35.74
N ARG A 137 -15.36 2.42 34.64
CA ARG A 137 -14.29 3.40 34.45
C ARG A 137 -14.76 4.70 33.81
N LEU A 138 -15.97 4.73 33.30
CA LEU A 138 -16.53 5.95 32.77
C LEU A 138 -16.95 6.85 33.94
N PRO A 139 -16.67 8.17 33.86
CA PRO A 139 -17.23 9.11 34.82
C PRO A 139 -18.74 9.06 34.81
N ALA A 140 -19.40 9.06 35.98
CA ALA A 140 -20.84 8.88 36.10
C ALA A 140 -21.69 9.98 35.41
N ASN A 141 -21.09 11.11 35.09
CA ASN A 141 -21.69 12.24 34.40
C ASN A 141 -21.32 12.34 32.92
N VAL A 142 -20.69 11.29 32.36
CA VAL A 142 -20.29 11.25 30.93
C VAL A 142 -21.09 10.18 30.24
N ASP A 143 -21.78 10.55 29.18
CA ASP A 143 -22.48 9.63 28.29
C ASP A 143 -21.46 8.80 27.50
N PRO A 144 -21.60 7.47 27.37
CA PRO A 144 -20.79 6.66 26.48
C PRO A 144 -20.71 7.16 25.03
N HIS A 145 -21.72 7.90 24.58
CA HIS A 145 -21.73 8.56 23.27
C HIS A 145 -21.00 9.93 23.24
N ASP A 146 -20.52 10.41 24.38
CA ASP A 146 -19.86 11.72 24.45
C ASP A 146 -18.46 11.68 23.82
N ALA A 147 -18.23 12.57 22.85
CA ALA A 147 -16.95 12.71 22.15
C ALA A 147 -15.77 13.10 23.04
N ARG A 148 -16.00 13.51 24.27
CA ARG A 148 -14.97 13.89 25.25
C ARG A 148 -14.33 12.71 25.99
N VAL A 149 -14.80 11.48 25.77
CA VAL A 149 -14.16 10.29 26.31
C VAL A 149 -13.01 9.88 25.38
N ASP A 150 -11.84 9.58 25.92
CA ASP A 150 -10.57 9.48 25.19
C ASP A 150 -10.50 8.41 24.09
N ASP A 151 -11.33 7.40 24.11
CA ASP A 151 -11.33 6.33 23.13
C ASP A 151 -12.67 6.25 22.37
N PRO A 152 -12.76 6.85 21.15
CA PRO A 152 -13.99 6.86 20.36
C PRO A 152 -14.51 5.47 20.01
N LEU A 153 -13.61 4.51 19.72
CA LEU A 153 -13.99 3.15 19.35
C LEU A 153 -14.56 2.38 20.54
N GLU A 154 -13.94 2.49 21.70
CA GLU A 154 -14.44 1.87 22.93
C GLU A 154 -15.81 2.46 23.34
N ARG A 155 -15.98 3.76 23.16
CA ARG A 155 -17.28 4.42 23.41
C ARG A 155 -18.38 3.89 22.51
N ALA A 156 -18.11 3.82 21.21
CA ALA A 156 -19.06 3.30 20.24
C ALA A 156 -19.45 1.85 20.55
N ARG A 157 -18.48 1.03 20.96
CA ARG A 157 -18.71 -0.36 21.39
C ARG A 157 -19.56 -0.41 22.67
N LEU A 158 -19.20 0.36 23.69
CA LEU A 158 -19.96 0.42 24.95
C LEU A 158 -21.39 0.84 24.71
N ALA A 159 -21.61 1.92 23.97
CA ALA A 159 -22.92 2.43 23.62
C ALA A 159 -23.74 1.35 22.91
N LYS A 160 -23.21 0.75 21.86
CA LYS A 160 -23.88 -0.31 21.11
C LYS A 160 -24.27 -1.51 22.02
N VAL A 161 -23.37 -1.96 22.88
CA VAL A 161 -23.64 -3.12 23.75
C VAL A 161 -24.69 -2.81 24.80
N PHE A 162 -24.68 -1.63 25.41
CA PHE A 162 -25.69 -1.27 26.40
C PHE A 162 -27.05 -0.98 25.78
N ASP A 163 -27.10 -0.45 24.56
CA ASP A 163 -28.34 -0.30 23.80
C ASP A 163 -28.97 -1.63 23.41
N GLN A 164 -28.16 -2.61 23.01
CA GLN A 164 -28.60 -3.97 22.65
C GLN A 164 -28.93 -4.83 23.86
N GLY A 165 -28.24 -4.63 24.96
CA GLY A 165 -28.26 -5.47 26.13
C GLY A 165 -27.24 -6.60 26.12
N LEU A 166 -26.64 -6.83 27.29
CA LEU A 166 -25.53 -7.78 27.50
C LEU A 166 -25.87 -9.26 27.28
N LYS A 167 -27.11 -9.61 27.02
CA LYS A 167 -27.58 -11.01 26.80
C LYS A 167 -27.98 -11.25 25.34
N GLN A 168 -27.83 -10.25 24.48
CA GLN A 168 -28.15 -10.39 23.06
C GLN A 168 -27.23 -11.38 22.38
N VAL A 169 -27.79 -12.30 21.62
CA VAL A 169 -27.03 -13.13 20.69
C VAL A 169 -26.62 -12.25 19.51
N ILE A 170 -25.33 -12.16 19.24
CA ILE A 170 -24.80 -11.31 18.17
C ILE A 170 -24.46 -12.09 16.91
N GLY A 171 -24.40 -13.41 17.01
CA GLY A 171 -24.11 -14.27 15.87
C GLY A 171 -24.01 -15.74 16.28
N HIS A 172 -23.67 -16.60 15.35
CA HIS A 172 -23.52 -18.03 15.54
C HIS A 172 -22.17 -18.49 15.01
N VAL A 173 -21.59 -19.49 15.68
CA VAL A 173 -20.26 -20.06 15.39
C VAL A 173 -20.39 -21.54 15.20
N LEU A 174 -19.91 -22.05 14.09
CA LEU A 174 -19.83 -23.47 13.77
C LEU A 174 -18.35 -23.89 13.71
N PRO A 175 -17.82 -24.62 14.70
CA PRO A 175 -16.46 -25.15 14.64
C PRO A 175 -16.35 -26.10 13.45
N ILE A 176 -15.38 -25.85 12.56
CA ILE A 176 -15.10 -26.72 11.41
C ILE A 176 -13.62 -26.81 11.12
N VAL A 177 -13.17 -27.95 10.66
CA VAL A 177 -11.82 -28.17 10.17
C VAL A 177 -11.84 -29.22 9.05
N ARG A 178 -10.95 -29.07 8.06
CA ARG A 178 -10.74 -30.12 7.05
C ARG A 178 -9.72 -31.12 7.55
N GLN A 179 -10.05 -32.36 7.58
CA GLN A 179 -9.08 -33.43 7.84
C GLN A 179 -8.34 -33.78 6.56
N HIS A 180 -7.04 -33.45 6.53
CA HIS A 180 -6.15 -33.79 5.43
C HIS A 180 -5.42 -35.13 5.60
N ILE A 181 -5.42 -35.67 6.80
CA ILE A 181 -4.79 -36.95 7.07
C ILE A 181 -5.75 -38.04 6.61
N GLY A 182 -5.52 -38.53 5.41
CA GLY A 182 -6.26 -39.65 4.87
C GLY A 182 -5.85 -40.94 5.57
N ILE A 183 -6.76 -41.54 6.31
CA ILE A 183 -6.71 -42.97 6.55
C ILE A 183 -6.77 -43.62 5.18
N ALA A 184 -5.86 -44.53 4.87
CA ALA A 184 -5.81 -45.19 3.58
C ALA A 184 -7.22 -45.66 3.16
N GLY A 185 -7.75 -45.09 2.08
CA GLY A 185 -9.08 -45.42 1.53
C GLY A 185 -10.24 -44.53 2.00
N ARG A 186 -10.04 -43.44 2.73
CA ARG A 186 -11.09 -42.45 3.02
C ARG A 186 -10.77 -41.10 2.41
N SER A 187 -11.76 -40.53 1.74
CA SER A 187 -11.65 -39.15 1.22
C SER A 187 -11.58 -38.15 2.37
N PRO A 188 -10.86 -37.03 2.21
CA PRO A 188 -10.85 -35.92 3.16
C PRO A 188 -12.28 -35.46 3.45
N ARG A 189 -12.58 -35.16 4.72
CA ARG A 189 -13.94 -34.75 5.14
C ARG A 189 -13.86 -33.52 6.03
N TRP A 190 -14.90 -32.72 5.99
CA TRP A 190 -15.12 -31.69 6.99
C TRP A 190 -15.54 -32.37 8.31
N GLN A 191 -15.04 -31.84 9.40
CA GLN A 191 -15.34 -32.29 10.74
C GLN A 191 -15.74 -31.10 11.60
N SER A 192 -16.73 -31.30 12.45
CA SER A 192 -17.08 -30.40 13.53
C SER A 192 -16.88 -31.08 14.86
N GLY A 193 -16.80 -30.33 15.94
CA GLY A 193 -16.65 -30.86 17.28
C GLY A 193 -16.97 -29.82 18.36
N PRO A 194 -17.21 -30.24 19.59
CA PRO A 194 -17.55 -29.35 20.68
C PRO A 194 -16.38 -28.44 21.05
N TRP A 195 -16.70 -27.20 21.44
CA TRP A 195 -15.79 -26.33 22.17
C TRP A 195 -16.04 -26.44 23.67
N PHE A 196 -15.01 -26.62 24.43
CA PHE A 196 -15.07 -26.76 25.89
C PHE A 196 -14.72 -25.44 26.57
N LEU A 197 -15.68 -24.55 26.59
CA LEU A 197 -15.53 -23.22 27.16
C LEU A 197 -15.75 -23.25 28.68
N ARG A 198 -14.97 -22.44 29.41
CA ARG A 198 -15.05 -22.42 30.88
C ARG A 198 -16.40 -21.91 31.39
N ALA A 199 -16.99 -20.96 30.67
CA ALA A 199 -18.26 -20.33 31.07
C ALA A 199 -19.51 -20.96 30.44
N GLU A 200 -19.36 -22.05 29.69
CA GLU A 200 -20.44 -22.73 28.95
C GLU A 200 -21.14 -21.87 27.89
N ARG A 201 -20.65 -20.64 27.68
CA ARG A 201 -21.11 -19.71 26.68
C ARG A 201 -19.92 -19.17 25.89
N LEU A 202 -20.15 -18.89 24.60
CA LEU A 202 -19.16 -18.29 23.75
C LEU A 202 -19.23 -16.75 23.87
N TYR A 203 -18.30 -16.17 24.60
CA TYR A 203 -18.12 -14.74 24.66
C TYR A 203 -17.06 -14.29 23.67
N LEU A 204 -17.43 -13.40 22.75
CA LEU A 204 -16.50 -12.76 21.83
C LEU A 204 -15.80 -11.60 22.54
N VAL A 205 -14.47 -11.53 22.41
CA VAL A 205 -13.71 -10.44 23.00
C VAL A 205 -13.49 -9.36 21.97
N PRO A 206 -13.41 -8.07 22.36
CA PRO A 206 -12.96 -7.03 21.46
C PRO A 206 -11.59 -7.37 20.88
N GLY A 207 -11.44 -7.27 19.59
CA GLY A 207 -10.26 -7.71 18.88
C GLY A 207 -9.81 -6.73 17.83
N ASP A 208 -8.81 -7.17 17.12
CA ASP A 208 -8.10 -6.43 16.06
C ASP A 208 -8.65 -6.68 14.66
N SER A 209 -9.78 -7.39 14.54
CA SER A 209 -10.44 -7.54 13.24
C SER A 209 -11.21 -6.27 12.86
N PRO A 210 -11.45 -6.01 11.56
CA PRO A 210 -12.26 -4.88 11.10
C PRO A 210 -13.69 -4.86 11.66
N ILE A 211 -14.20 -6.03 12.09
CA ILE A 211 -15.51 -6.16 12.76
C ILE A 211 -15.42 -5.92 14.27
N GLY A 212 -14.21 -5.78 14.82
CA GLY A 212 -13.99 -5.46 16.21
C GLY A 212 -14.13 -6.61 17.20
N TYR A 213 -14.31 -7.86 16.72
CA TYR A 213 -14.44 -9.03 17.58
C TYR A 213 -13.46 -10.13 17.17
N ARG A 214 -13.15 -11.00 18.11
CA ARG A 214 -12.38 -12.21 17.86
C ARG A 214 -12.91 -13.38 18.68
N LEU A 215 -12.73 -14.59 18.15
CA LEU A 215 -13.04 -15.82 18.86
C LEU A 215 -12.06 -16.00 20.04
N PRO A 216 -12.54 -16.39 21.22
CA PRO A 216 -11.70 -16.60 22.39
C PRO A 216 -10.98 -17.96 22.31
N LEU A 217 -10.15 -18.18 21.29
CA LEU A 217 -9.46 -19.45 21.05
C LEU A 217 -8.48 -19.82 22.17
N ASP A 218 -7.94 -18.82 22.86
CA ASP A 218 -7.06 -19.02 24.02
C ASP A 218 -7.79 -19.60 25.23
N SER A 219 -9.12 -19.50 25.27
CA SER A 219 -9.94 -20.10 26.32
C SER A 219 -10.29 -21.57 26.08
N GLN A 220 -9.95 -22.09 24.90
CA GLN A 220 -10.05 -23.50 24.57
C GLN A 220 -9.07 -24.36 25.43
N PRO A 221 -9.36 -25.66 25.66
CA PRO A 221 -8.41 -26.52 26.34
C PRO A 221 -7.00 -26.43 25.78
N TRP A 222 -6.03 -26.42 26.67
CA TRP A 222 -4.63 -26.25 26.29
C TRP A 222 -4.16 -27.37 25.34
N ALA A 223 -3.30 -26.98 24.41
CA ALA A 223 -2.60 -27.90 23.54
C ALA A 223 -1.10 -27.51 23.50
N ALA A 224 -0.24 -28.52 23.59
CA ALA A 224 1.20 -28.29 23.49
C ALA A 224 1.60 -27.89 22.07
N LYS A 225 2.56 -26.98 21.94
CA LYS A 225 3.05 -26.51 20.63
C LYS A 225 3.53 -27.66 19.73
N GLY A 226 4.11 -28.71 20.32
CA GLY A 226 4.60 -29.89 19.60
C GLY A 226 3.51 -30.82 19.07
N ASP A 227 2.28 -30.69 19.57
CA ASP A 227 1.16 -31.55 19.21
C ASP A 227 0.32 -30.94 18.06
N TYR A 228 0.60 -29.68 17.67
CA TYR A 228 -0.03 -29.08 16.50
C TYR A 228 0.58 -29.65 15.22
N PRO A 229 -0.25 -29.97 14.22
CA PRO A 229 0.27 -30.41 12.93
C PRO A 229 1.15 -29.33 12.30
N TRP A 230 2.24 -29.77 11.68
CA TRP A 230 3.10 -28.87 10.92
C TRP A 230 2.56 -28.71 9.50
N VAL A 231 2.40 -27.47 9.05
CA VAL A 231 2.05 -27.15 7.66
C VAL A 231 3.27 -26.51 6.99
N HIS A 232 3.84 -27.17 5.97
CA HIS A 232 4.88 -26.57 5.16
C HIS A 232 4.27 -25.60 4.16
N ALA A 233 4.92 -24.46 3.96
CA ALA A 233 4.57 -23.59 2.85
C ALA A 233 4.76 -24.39 1.54
N ALA A 234 3.78 -24.29 0.64
CA ALA A 234 3.88 -24.90 -0.67
C ALA A 234 5.12 -24.37 -1.42
N ASP A 235 5.82 -25.25 -2.10
CA ASP A 235 6.91 -24.84 -2.99
C ASP A 235 6.33 -23.98 -4.12
N PRO A 236 6.74 -22.72 -4.29
CA PRO A 236 6.22 -21.86 -5.35
C PRO A 236 6.50 -22.41 -6.76
N ASN A 237 7.40 -23.37 -6.89
CA ASN A 237 7.71 -24.05 -8.16
C ASN A 237 6.95 -25.37 -8.34
N GLN A 238 6.15 -25.78 -7.36
CA GLN A 238 5.39 -27.00 -7.47
C GLN A 238 4.26 -26.86 -8.50
N ALA A 239 4.09 -27.86 -9.35
CA ALA A 239 2.92 -27.93 -10.21
C ALA A 239 1.67 -28.25 -9.39
N PHE A 240 0.68 -27.38 -9.48
CA PHE A 240 -0.61 -27.59 -8.84
C PHE A 240 -1.54 -28.41 -9.74
N PRO A 241 -2.34 -29.32 -9.18
CA PRO A 241 -3.34 -30.04 -9.95
C PRO A 241 -4.41 -29.07 -10.48
N VAL A 242 -5.14 -29.50 -11.50
CA VAL A 242 -6.29 -28.74 -11.99
C VAL A 242 -7.35 -28.64 -10.90
N LEU A 243 -7.90 -27.43 -10.71
CA LEU A 243 -8.99 -27.25 -9.76
C LEU A 243 -10.26 -27.97 -10.22
N PRO A 244 -11.05 -28.54 -9.29
CA PRO A 244 -12.34 -29.12 -9.64
C PRO A 244 -13.26 -28.06 -10.25
N ALA A 245 -14.05 -28.46 -11.24
CA ALA A 245 -15.03 -27.55 -11.81
C ALA A 245 -16.11 -27.19 -10.77
N HIS A 246 -16.69 -26.01 -10.87
CA HIS A 246 -17.73 -25.55 -9.94
C HIS A 246 -18.90 -26.52 -9.85
N ALA A 247 -19.27 -27.15 -10.97
CA ALA A 247 -20.33 -28.15 -11.02
C ALA A 247 -19.98 -29.43 -10.23
N GLU A 248 -18.71 -29.82 -10.24
CA GLU A 248 -18.21 -30.98 -9.49
C GLU A 248 -18.26 -30.71 -7.98
N LEU A 249 -17.82 -29.52 -7.54
CA LEU A 249 -17.93 -29.09 -6.14
C LEU A 249 -19.38 -29.14 -5.66
N ARG A 250 -20.31 -28.63 -6.45
CA ARG A 250 -21.76 -28.70 -6.13
C ARG A 250 -22.31 -30.13 -6.05
N GLN A 251 -21.81 -31.04 -6.86
CA GLN A 251 -22.23 -32.45 -6.79
C GLN A 251 -21.72 -33.11 -5.52
N GLN A 252 -20.49 -32.84 -5.11
CA GLN A 252 -19.90 -33.39 -3.88
C GLN A 252 -20.63 -32.90 -2.61
N LEU A 253 -21.16 -31.67 -2.63
CA LEU A 253 -21.89 -31.04 -1.54
C LEU A 253 -23.38 -31.41 -1.48
N ARG A 254 -23.91 -32.21 -2.42
CA ARG A 254 -25.28 -32.67 -2.33
C ARG A 254 -25.36 -33.74 -1.25
N PRO A 255 -26.30 -33.63 -0.29
CA PRO A 255 -26.54 -34.74 0.66
C PRO A 255 -26.83 -35.98 -0.15
N SER A 256 -26.08 -37.03 0.08
CA SER A 256 -26.43 -38.36 -0.46
C SER A 256 -27.80 -38.74 0.10
N GLY A 257 -28.84 -38.53 -0.69
CA GLY A 257 -30.22 -38.88 -0.27
C GLY A 257 -30.32 -40.36 0.03
N GLY A 258 -30.69 -40.68 1.25
CA GLY A 258 -31.17 -42.01 1.68
C GLY A 258 -30.10 -43.09 1.75
N ALA A 259 -29.93 -43.61 2.91
CA ALA A 259 -29.16 -44.83 3.15
C ALA A 259 -29.64 -45.97 2.22
N ALA A 260 -28.91 -46.16 1.11
CA ALA A 260 -28.95 -47.39 0.34
C ALA A 260 -27.67 -48.16 0.66
N SER A 261 -27.83 -49.25 1.39
CA SER A 261 -26.85 -50.31 1.49
C SER A 261 -26.41 -50.70 0.06
N ALA A 262 -25.25 -50.23 -0.35
CA ALA A 262 -24.67 -50.69 -1.61
C ALA A 262 -23.65 -51.77 -1.32
N THR A 263 -24.03 -52.97 -1.67
CA THR A 263 -23.17 -54.12 -1.91
C THR A 263 -22.02 -53.72 -2.85
N ILE A 264 -20.85 -54.09 -2.42
CA ILE A 264 -19.59 -53.88 -3.17
C ILE A 264 -19.65 -54.76 -4.44
N GLY A 265 -19.70 -54.10 -5.59
CA GLY A 265 -19.36 -54.68 -6.89
C GLY A 265 -17.95 -54.22 -7.28
N ALA A 266 -17.04 -55.16 -7.33
CA ALA A 266 -15.70 -54.96 -7.87
C ALA A 266 -15.82 -54.84 -9.39
N ASP A 267 -15.27 -53.84 -9.99
CA ASP A 267 -14.47 -53.86 -11.20
C ASP A 267 -14.52 -52.51 -11.94
N SER A 268 -13.46 -51.80 -11.94
CA SER A 268 -12.90 -51.11 -13.11
C SER A 268 -11.57 -50.49 -12.68
N GLY A 269 -10.50 -51.12 -13.13
CA GLY A 269 -9.14 -50.62 -12.95
C GLY A 269 -8.84 -49.40 -13.80
N LEU A 270 -8.41 -48.34 -13.16
CA LEU A 270 -7.54 -47.34 -13.73
C LEU A 270 -6.41 -47.12 -12.72
N GLY A 271 -5.26 -47.70 -13.09
CA GLY A 271 -4.04 -47.57 -12.32
C GLY A 271 -3.49 -46.17 -12.36
N PHE A 272 -3.48 -45.53 -11.21
CA PHE A 272 -2.62 -44.39 -10.96
C PHE A 272 -1.34 -44.89 -10.27
N THR A 273 -0.24 -44.77 -10.98
CA THR A 273 1.09 -44.96 -10.40
C THR A 273 1.36 -43.78 -9.47
N ALA A 274 1.31 -44.05 -8.18
CA ALA A 274 1.78 -43.14 -7.16
C ALA A 274 3.28 -42.97 -7.27
N HIS A 275 3.74 -41.82 -7.74
CA HIS A 275 5.07 -41.35 -7.44
C HIS A 275 5.05 -40.75 -6.04
N GLY A 276 5.67 -41.48 -5.12
CA GLY A 276 5.83 -41.07 -3.74
C GLY A 276 6.70 -39.84 -3.61
N GLY A 277 6.10 -38.72 -3.27
CA GLY A 277 6.72 -37.59 -2.65
C GLY A 277 6.02 -37.38 -1.32
N GLY A 278 6.69 -37.79 -0.25
CA GLY A 278 6.16 -37.70 1.10
C GLY A 278 5.88 -36.26 1.51
N TRP A 279 4.61 -36.01 1.75
CA TRP A 279 4.16 -34.79 2.40
C TRP A 279 4.37 -34.93 3.91
N THR A 280 5.19 -34.06 4.47
CA THR A 280 5.29 -33.92 5.93
C THR A 280 4.67 -32.58 6.33
N PRO A 281 3.70 -32.55 7.25
CA PRO A 281 2.98 -31.35 7.64
C PRO A 281 3.78 -30.46 8.59
N GLY A 282 3.77 -29.15 8.40
CA GLY A 282 4.46 -28.18 9.23
C GLY A 282 3.53 -27.08 9.78
N ARG A 283 3.94 -26.41 10.79
CA ARG A 283 3.23 -25.57 11.73
C ARG A 283 2.46 -24.38 11.13
N VAL A 284 1.19 -24.24 11.47
CA VAL A 284 0.46 -22.96 11.31
C VAL A 284 0.86 -22.04 12.47
N GLU A 285 1.61 -20.99 12.16
CA GLU A 285 1.68 -19.87 13.08
C GLU A 285 0.45 -19.01 12.85
N HIS A 286 -0.43 -18.99 13.85
CA HIS A 286 -1.36 -17.88 13.95
C HIS A 286 -0.51 -16.63 14.11
N ALA A 287 -0.65 -15.68 13.18
CA ALA A 287 -0.03 -14.38 13.29
C ALA A 287 -0.68 -13.64 14.47
N GLY A 288 -0.21 -13.94 15.66
CA GLY A 288 -0.29 -13.09 16.81
C GLY A 288 1.01 -12.30 16.83
N PHE A 289 0.94 -11.02 16.59
CA PHE A 289 2.08 -10.13 16.68
C PHE A 289 2.52 -10.06 18.14
N HIS A 290 3.66 -10.66 18.46
CA HIS A 290 4.49 -10.29 19.59
C HIS A 290 5.94 -10.31 19.15
N GLU A 291 6.59 -9.16 19.32
CA GLU A 291 8.03 -9.01 19.24
C GLU A 291 8.69 -10.04 20.18
N ALA A 292 9.68 -10.73 19.66
CA ALA A 292 10.54 -11.60 20.49
C ALA A 292 12.00 -11.19 20.27
N GLU A 293 12.57 -10.68 21.32
CA GLU A 293 14.01 -10.55 21.52
C GLU A 293 14.70 -11.90 21.42
N GLY A 294 15.92 -11.86 20.90
CA GLY A 294 16.71 -13.02 20.58
C GLY A 294 17.23 -13.84 21.77
N ALA A 295 17.45 -15.10 21.54
CA ALA A 295 18.47 -15.91 22.24
C ALA A 295 18.96 -17.04 21.35
N HIS A 296 20.28 -17.12 21.23
CA HIS A 296 21.02 -18.18 20.56
C HIS A 296 20.99 -19.48 21.38
N GLY A 297 20.88 -20.61 20.71
CA GLY A 297 21.13 -21.92 21.31
C GLY A 297 20.89 -23.06 20.34
N GLY A 298 21.92 -23.53 19.68
CA GLY A 298 21.89 -24.68 18.79
C GLY A 298 21.79 -25.98 19.56
N ALA A 299 20.88 -26.88 19.15
CA ALA A 299 20.92 -28.30 19.52
C ALA A 299 20.53 -29.13 18.29
N ALA A 300 21.31 -30.16 18.05
CA ALA A 300 21.17 -31.08 16.94
C ALA A 300 19.84 -31.84 16.98
N MET A 301 19.19 -32.01 15.85
CA MET A 301 17.95 -32.76 15.68
C MET A 301 18.21 -34.26 15.48
N PRO A 302 17.38 -35.14 16.08
CA PRO A 302 17.35 -36.55 15.75
C PRO A 302 16.56 -36.84 14.47
N LEU A 303 16.96 -37.85 13.73
CA LEU A 303 16.37 -38.28 12.46
C LEU A 303 14.90 -38.75 12.63
N PRO A 304 14.00 -38.44 11.67
CA PRO A 304 12.61 -38.86 11.76
C PRO A 304 12.38 -40.26 11.17
N GLY A 305 11.67 -41.07 11.85
CA GLY A 305 11.23 -42.38 11.33
C GLY A 305 10.30 -43.20 12.21
N ALA A 306 10.42 -43.05 13.52
CA ALA A 306 9.63 -43.88 14.45
C ALA A 306 8.45 -43.14 15.14
N ALA A 307 8.55 -41.82 15.23
CA ALA A 307 7.53 -40.98 15.87
C ALA A 307 6.30 -40.72 14.98
N GLU A 308 6.45 -40.75 13.65
CA GLU A 308 5.36 -40.49 12.70
C GLU A 308 4.32 -41.62 12.68
N ALA A 309 4.78 -42.84 12.78
CA ALA A 309 3.88 -44.01 12.84
C ALA A 309 3.08 -44.09 14.17
N GLU A 310 3.63 -43.54 15.25
CA GLU A 310 2.99 -43.50 16.56
C GLU A 310 1.99 -42.36 16.73
N LEU A 311 2.23 -41.22 16.05
CA LEU A 311 1.28 -40.11 16.00
C LEU A 311 0.06 -40.41 15.12
N ALA A 312 0.26 -41.03 13.96
CA ALA A 312 -0.85 -41.45 13.08
C ALA A 312 -1.76 -42.49 13.74
N THR A 313 -1.19 -43.38 14.55
CA THR A 313 -1.97 -44.38 15.28
C THR A 313 -2.63 -43.84 16.56
N ARG A 314 -2.19 -42.69 17.08
CA ARG A 314 -2.80 -42.05 18.24
C ARG A 314 -4.07 -41.29 17.91
N ASP A 315 -4.12 -40.68 16.75
CA ASP A 315 -5.24 -39.82 16.30
C ASP A 315 -6.50 -40.61 15.93
N GLU A 316 -6.37 -41.86 15.53
CA GLU A 316 -7.53 -42.72 15.14
C GLU A 316 -8.42 -43.15 16.31
N ARG A 317 -8.00 -42.93 17.54
CA ARG A 317 -8.69 -43.45 18.75
C ARG A 317 -9.33 -42.37 19.61
N ILE A 318 -9.16 -41.12 19.30
CA ILE A 318 -9.71 -40.04 20.11
C ILE A 318 -11.08 -39.64 19.56
N ASP A 319 -12.12 -39.89 20.37
CA ASP A 319 -13.43 -39.31 20.10
C ASP A 319 -13.32 -37.77 20.11
N PRO A 320 -13.60 -37.08 19.00
CA PRO A 320 -13.53 -35.62 18.93
C PRO A 320 -14.45 -34.93 19.94
N ALA A 321 -15.48 -35.61 20.43
CA ALA A 321 -16.38 -35.09 21.44
C ALA A 321 -15.87 -35.35 22.89
N ARG A 322 -14.76 -36.03 23.05
CA ARG A 322 -14.20 -36.32 24.37
C ARG A 322 -13.68 -35.05 25.04
N ARG A 323 -14.11 -34.81 26.29
CA ARG A 323 -13.57 -33.71 27.08
C ARG A 323 -12.13 -34.05 27.52
N PRO A 324 -11.16 -33.19 27.37
CA PRO A 324 -9.79 -33.44 27.83
C PRO A 324 -9.71 -33.44 29.33
N ASN A 325 -8.80 -34.29 29.87
CA ASN A 325 -8.48 -34.31 31.27
C ASN A 325 -7.67 -33.05 31.69
N PRO A 326 -7.60 -32.72 32.99
CA PRO A 326 -6.72 -31.70 33.50
C PRO A 326 -5.27 -31.94 33.03
N HIS A 327 -4.61 -30.89 32.50
CA HIS A 327 -3.25 -30.95 32.00
C HIS A 327 -2.98 -31.85 30.77
N GLU A 328 -4.01 -32.37 30.17
CA GLU A 328 -3.91 -33.13 28.91
C GLU A 328 -3.82 -32.15 27.73
N SER A 329 -2.87 -32.39 26.82
CA SER A 329 -2.78 -31.62 25.57
C SER A 329 -3.90 -32.03 24.63
N ALA A 330 -4.71 -31.08 24.21
CA ALA A 330 -5.95 -31.30 23.47
C ALA A 330 -5.88 -30.78 22.03
N ALA A 331 -4.88 -31.23 21.29
CA ALA A 331 -4.66 -30.82 19.90
C ALA A 331 -5.75 -31.31 18.94
N TRP A 332 -6.55 -32.30 19.31
CA TRP A 332 -7.66 -32.82 18.50
C TRP A 332 -8.88 -31.89 18.45
N ILE A 333 -8.98 -30.91 19.36
CA ILE A 333 -10.12 -29.98 19.37
C ILE A 333 -10.01 -29.04 18.17
N THR A 334 -11.12 -28.92 17.44
CA THR A 334 -11.23 -27.97 16.32
C THR A 334 -11.03 -26.54 16.81
N ARG A 335 -10.08 -25.80 16.18
CA ARG A 335 -9.73 -24.42 16.58
C ARG A 335 -9.98 -23.40 15.46
N SER A 336 -10.72 -23.80 14.45
CA SER A 336 -11.23 -22.93 13.38
C SER A 336 -12.75 -23.03 13.34
N ALA A 337 -13.39 -21.97 12.87
CA ALA A 337 -14.84 -21.95 12.79
C ALA A 337 -15.31 -21.06 11.62
N LEU A 338 -16.45 -21.44 11.05
CA LEU A 338 -17.28 -20.59 10.22
C LEU A 338 -18.26 -19.84 11.13
N CYS A 339 -18.37 -18.51 10.97
CA CYS A 339 -19.29 -17.72 11.79
C CYS A 339 -20.31 -17.02 10.91
N ALA A 340 -21.48 -16.75 11.45
CA ALA A 340 -22.54 -15.97 10.80
C ALA A 340 -23.03 -14.89 11.77
N GLU A 341 -22.98 -13.64 11.32
CA GLU A 341 -23.38 -12.46 12.12
C GLU A 341 -24.36 -11.58 11.34
N PRO A 342 -25.53 -11.27 11.89
CA PRO A 342 -26.40 -10.21 11.36
C PRO A 342 -25.88 -8.86 11.83
N ARG A 343 -25.48 -8.01 10.88
CA ARG A 343 -24.92 -6.70 11.19
C ARG A 343 -25.46 -5.65 10.22
N GLY A 344 -26.08 -4.60 10.71
CA GLY A 344 -26.67 -3.55 9.89
C GLY A 344 -27.75 -4.03 8.91
N GLY A 345 -28.45 -5.12 9.23
CA GLY A 345 -29.46 -5.74 8.36
C GLY A 345 -28.90 -6.68 7.28
N LEU A 346 -27.59 -6.87 7.22
CA LEU A 346 -26.91 -7.79 6.32
C LEU A 346 -26.39 -9.03 7.04
N LEU A 347 -26.22 -10.14 6.32
CA LEU A 347 -25.58 -11.35 6.83
C LEU A 347 -24.11 -11.38 6.46
N TYR A 348 -23.26 -11.37 7.46
CA TYR A 348 -21.82 -11.51 7.35
C TYR A 348 -21.39 -12.94 7.68
N LEU A 349 -20.56 -13.51 6.83
CA LEU A 349 -20.03 -14.86 6.99
C LEU A 349 -18.52 -14.77 7.14
N PHE A 350 -18.01 -15.12 8.30
CA PHE A 350 -16.58 -15.11 8.59
C PHE A 350 -15.95 -16.44 8.22
N MET A 351 -15.13 -16.42 7.18
CA MET A 351 -14.45 -17.59 6.62
C MET A 351 -13.35 -18.10 7.56
N PRO A 352 -13.25 -19.43 7.79
CA PRO A 352 -12.15 -20.01 8.54
C PRO A 352 -10.87 -20.04 7.71
N PRO A 353 -9.68 -20.18 8.35
CA PRO A 353 -8.45 -20.45 7.62
C PRO A 353 -8.51 -21.83 6.96
N THR A 354 -8.10 -21.91 5.69
CA THR A 354 -7.94 -23.16 4.96
C THR A 354 -6.51 -23.30 4.46
N VAL A 355 -6.03 -24.53 4.35
CA VAL A 355 -4.68 -24.82 3.86
C VAL A 355 -4.68 -24.94 2.33
N ALA A 356 -5.69 -25.61 1.78
CA ALA A 356 -5.85 -25.81 0.34
C ALA A 356 -6.93 -24.90 -0.23
N LEU A 357 -6.72 -24.46 -1.47
CA LEU A 357 -7.71 -23.66 -2.20
C LEU A 357 -8.98 -24.45 -2.45
N GLU A 358 -8.86 -25.72 -2.75
CA GLU A 358 -9.99 -26.64 -2.95
C GLU A 358 -10.96 -26.62 -1.77
N ASP A 359 -10.44 -26.65 -0.53
CA ASP A 359 -11.24 -26.59 0.68
C ASP A 359 -11.98 -25.26 0.83
N TYR A 360 -11.29 -24.17 0.49
CA TYR A 360 -11.90 -22.84 0.50
C TYR A 360 -13.07 -22.76 -0.50
N LEU A 361 -12.87 -23.29 -1.70
CA LEU A 361 -13.89 -23.31 -2.76
C LEU A 361 -15.09 -24.19 -2.39
N GLU A 362 -14.89 -25.29 -1.63
CA GLU A 362 -16.00 -26.08 -1.11
C GLU A 362 -16.89 -25.28 -0.16
N ILE A 363 -16.29 -24.52 0.78
CA ILE A 363 -17.06 -23.65 1.70
C ILE A 363 -17.80 -22.57 0.93
N VAL A 364 -17.12 -21.89 0.00
CA VAL A 364 -17.73 -20.84 -0.82
C VAL A 364 -18.91 -21.38 -1.63
N THR A 365 -18.77 -22.56 -2.22
CA THR A 365 -19.85 -23.21 -2.98
C THR A 365 -21.05 -23.57 -2.07
N ALA A 366 -20.79 -24.06 -0.87
CA ALA A 366 -21.84 -24.35 0.11
C ALA A 366 -22.59 -23.08 0.54
N ILE A 367 -21.86 -21.97 0.71
CA ILE A 367 -22.43 -20.66 1.04
C ILE A 367 -23.28 -20.14 -0.11
N GLU A 368 -22.75 -20.14 -1.36
CA GLU A 368 -23.49 -19.66 -2.53
C GLU A 368 -24.80 -20.43 -2.74
N ASP A 369 -24.75 -21.75 -2.65
CA ASP A 369 -25.96 -22.59 -2.79
C ASP A 369 -26.96 -22.33 -1.66
N THR A 370 -26.49 -22.01 -0.45
CA THR A 370 -27.36 -21.66 0.67
C THR A 370 -27.94 -20.25 0.46
N ALA A 371 -27.12 -19.30 0.03
CA ALA A 371 -27.57 -17.94 -0.29
C ALA A 371 -28.66 -17.95 -1.39
N ALA A 372 -28.48 -18.81 -2.41
CA ALA A 372 -29.48 -19.00 -3.45
C ALA A 372 -30.78 -19.66 -2.95
N GLU A 373 -30.69 -20.64 -2.03
CA GLU A 373 -31.85 -21.29 -1.40
C GLU A 373 -32.66 -20.31 -0.53
N PHE A 374 -31.97 -19.43 0.16
CA PHE A 374 -32.61 -18.43 1.05
C PHE A 374 -32.97 -17.13 0.32
N GLU A 375 -32.59 -16.99 -0.95
CA GLU A 375 -32.67 -15.73 -1.72
C GLU A 375 -32.07 -14.54 -0.96
N LEU A 376 -30.96 -14.79 -0.25
CA LEU A 376 -30.38 -13.86 0.68
C LEU A 376 -28.95 -13.47 0.25
N PRO A 377 -28.72 -12.21 -0.13
CA PRO A 377 -27.37 -11.70 -0.37
C PRO A 377 -26.52 -11.70 0.92
N VAL A 378 -25.25 -12.05 0.79
CA VAL A 378 -24.32 -12.20 1.93
C VAL A 378 -23.04 -11.39 1.70
N VAL A 379 -22.33 -11.11 2.79
CA VAL A 379 -20.98 -10.55 2.79
C VAL A 379 -20.02 -11.63 3.30
N LEU A 380 -18.98 -11.92 2.53
CA LEU A 380 -17.91 -12.81 2.94
C LEU A 380 -16.77 -12.01 3.54
N GLU A 381 -16.36 -12.38 4.75
CA GLU A 381 -15.24 -11.77 5.48
C GLU A 381 -14.38 -12.83 6.16
N GLY A 382 -13.38 -12.41 6.92
CA GLY A 382 -12.51 -13.33 7.65
C GLY A 382 -11.26 -13.70 6.87
N TYR A 383 -10.89 -14.99 6.87
CA TYR A 383 -9.69 -15.41 6.17
C TYR A 383 -9.87 -15.41 4.66
N GLU A 384 -8.86 -14.89 3.97
CA GLU A 384 -8.77 -14.88 2.51
C GLU A 384 -8.53 -16.31 1.98
N PRO A 385 -8.79 -16.56 0.67
CA PRO A 385 -8.32 -17.80 0.05
C PRO A 385 -6.81 -17.95 0.23
N PRO A 386 -6.31 -19.17 0.45
CA PRO A 386 -4.87 -19.38 0.54
C PRO A 386 -4.16 -18.89 -0.74
N ALA A 387 -2.92 -18.40 -0.58
CA ALA A 387 -2.12 -17.96 -1.71
C ALA A 387 -1.91 -19.12 -2.69
N ASP A 388 -2.45 -18.97 -3.90
CA ASP A 388 -2.46 -20.01 -4.92
C ASP A 388 -2.26 -19.40 -6.30
N PRO A 389 -1.30 -19.89 -7.10
CA PRO A 389 -1.03 -19.35 -8.44
C PRO A 389 -2.16 -19.58 -9.44
N ARG A 390 -3.11 -20.46 -9.15
CA ARG A 390 -4.31 -20.71 -9.98
C ARG A 390 -5.38 -19.63 -9.82
N LEU A 391 -5.25 -18.76 -8.78
CA LEU A 391 -6.08 -17.57 -8.60
C LEU A 391 -5.40 -16.33 -9.17
N ALA A 392 -6.22 -15.40 -9.61
CA ALA A 392 -5.88 -14.01 -9.79
C ALA A 392 -6.74 -13.16 -8.85
N ASN A 393 -6.22 -12.01 -8.45
CA ASN A 393 -6.96 -11.09 -7.60
C ASN A 393 -6.57 -9.64 -7.86
N PHE A 394 -7.45 -8.73 -7.47
CA PHE A 394 -7.12 -7.36 -7.17
C PHE A 394 -7.75 -6.97 -5.83
N ARG A 395 -7.21 -5.94 -5.21
CA ARG A 395 -7.72 -5.45 -3.93
C ARG A 395 -7.73 -3.94 -3.84
N ILE A 396 -8.65 -3.44 -3.04
CA ILE A 396 -8.79 -2.01 -2.75
C ILE A 396 -8.67 -1.83 -1.24
N THR A 397 -7.75 -0.97 -0.84
CA THR A 397 -7.45 -0.73 0.58
C THR A 397 -7.46 0.76 0.90
N PRO A 398 -7.86 1.17 2.11
CA PRO A 398 -7.73 2.54 2.54
C PRO A 398 -6.29 2.80 3.02
N ASP A 399 -5.72 3.91 2.58
CA ASP A 399 -4.52 4.50 3.16
C ASP A 399 -4.85 5.93 3.65
N PRO A 400 -4.02 6.59 4.48
CA PRO A 400 -4.31 7.94 4.94
C PRO A 400 -4.56 8.88 3.76
N GLY A 401 -5.76 9.46 3.71
CA GLY A 401 -6.16 10.41 2.68
C GLY A 401 -6.44 9.84 1.29
N VAL A 402 -6.26 8.53 1.04
CA VAL A 402 -6.43 7.92 -0.28
C VAL A 402 -7.10 6.55 -0.23
N ILE A 403 -7.57 6.08 -1.38
CA ILE A 403 -7.86 4.67 -1.68
C ILE A 403 -6.73 4.14 -2.56
N GLU A 404 -6.10 3.05 -2.16
CA GLU A 404 -5.08 2.34 -2.92
C GLU A 404 -5.70 1.16 -3.66
N VAL A 405 -5.37 0.99 -4.92
CA VAL A 405 -5.81 -0.15 -5.73
C VAL A 405 -4.62 -1.00 -6.13
N ASN A 406 -4.55 -2.21 -5.58
CA ASN A 406 -3.59 -3.22 -5.96
C ASN A 406 -4.19 -4.03 -7.11
N ILE A 407 -4.01 -3.53 -8.34
CA ILE A 407 -4.55 -4.17 -9.55
C ILE A 407 -3.76 -5.44 -9.87
N HIS A 408 -4.40 -6.40 -10.51
CA HIS A 408 -3.75 -7.64 -10.94
C HIS A 408 -2.65 -7.37 -11.99
N PRO A 409 -1.59 -8.22 -12.03
CA PRO A 409 -0.44 -7.98 -12.87
C PRO A 409 -0.74 -8.13 -14.37
N ALA A 410 -0.12 -7.29 -15.19
CA ALA A 410 -0.15 -7.38 -16.65
C ALA A 410 1.07 -8.17 -17.16
N ALA A 411 0.86 -9.05 -18.12
CA ALA A 411 1.90 -9.84 -18.76
C ALA A 411 2.45 -9.18 -20.04
N SER A 412 1.72 -8.23 -20.62
CA SER A 412 2.08 -7.53 -21.85
C SER A 412 1.87 -6.01 -21.72
N TRP A 413 2.41 -5.26 -22.68
CA TRP A 413 2.18 -3.83 -22.76
C TRP A 413 0.70 -3.49 -23.04
N ASP A 414 0.06 -4.21 -23.94
CA ASP A 414 -1.34 -3.97 -24.29
C ASP A 414 -2.27 -4.22 -23.11
N GLU A 415 -2.05 -5.28 -22.35
CA GLU A 415 -2.75 -5.53 -21.08
C GLU A 415 -2.52 -4.43 -20.06
N LEU A 416 -1.28 -3.92 -19.97
CA LEU A 416 -0.94 -2.85 -19.03
C LEU A 416 -1.67 -1.55 -19.39
N VAL A 417 -1.73 -1.21 -20.69
CA VAL A 417 -2.45 -0.05 -21.20
C VAL A 417 -3.95 -0.19 -20.94
N GLU A 418 -4.51 -1.36 -21.23
CA GLU A 418 -5.93 -1.65 -20.99
C GLU A 418 -6.25 -1.50 -19.49
N ARG A 419 -5.53 -2.19 -18.61
CA ARG A 419 -5.78 -2.18 -17.16
C ARG A 419 -5.62 -0.81 -16.54
N THR A 420 -4.58 -0.08 -16.94
CA THR A 420 -4.35 1.27 -16.43
C THR A 420 -5.48 2.21 -16.88
N SER A 421 -5.84 2.17 -18.17
CA SER A 421 -6.89 3.04 -18.71
C SER A 421 -8.26 2.74 -18.11
N THR A 422 -8.62 1.46 -18.03
CA THR A 422 -9.87 1.01 -17.41
C THR A 422 -9.94 1.40 -15.93
N LEU A 423 -8.86 1.19 -15.19
CA LEU A 423 -8.84 1.55 -13.78
C LEU A 423 -9.09 3.04 -13.54
N TYR A 424 -8.45 3.93 -14.32
CA TYR A 424 -8.67 5.37 -14.19
C TYR A 424 -10.10 5.77 -14.59
N GLU A 425 -10.66 5.15 -15.64
CA GLU A 425 -12.02 5.40 -16.07
C GLU A 425 -13.03 4.94 -15.01
N GLU A 426 -12.90 3.69 -14.52
CA GLU A 426 -13.82 3.14 -13.53
C GLU A 426 -13.72 3.87 -12.17
N ALA A 427 -12.52 4.34 -11.82
CA ALA A 427 -12.33 5.21 -10.66
C ALA A 427 -13.07 6.54 -10.84
N HIS A 428 -12.95 7.16 -12.01
CA HIS A 428 -13.66 8.42 -12.30
C HIS A 428 -15.19 8.24 -12.25
N GLN A 429 -15.71 7.14 -12.85
CA GLN A 429 -17.12 6.79 -12.77
C GLN A 429 -17.59 6.48 -11.35
N SER A 430 -16.67 6.12 -10.46
CA SER A 430 -16.92 5.92 -9.02
C SER A 430 -16.73 7.18 -8.18
N ARG A 431 -16.64 8.37 -8.80
CA ARG A 431 -16.40 9.66 -8.14
C ARG A 431 -15.03 9.73 -7.45
N LEU A 432 -14.04 9.06 -8.01
CA LEU A 432 -12.64 9.09 -7.58
C LEU A 432 -11.77 9.82 -8.62
N SER A 433 -10.69 10.42 -8.17
CA SER A 433 -9.76 11.20 -9.00
C SER A 433 -8.32 10.95 -8.59
N THR A 434 -7.41 11.18 -9.51
CA THR A 434 -5.97 11.26 -9.27
C THR A 434 -5.47 12.70 -9.13
N GLU A 435 -6.35 13.67 -9.31
CA GLU A 435 -6.02 15.10 -9.21
C GLU A 435 -6.33 15.67 -7.83
N LYS A 436 -5.37 16.35 -7.26
CA LYS A 436 -5.50 17.10 -6.02
C LYS A 436 -4.85 18.47 -6.15
N PHE A 437 -5.47 19.49 -5.58
CA PHE A 437 -4.95 20.84 -5.56
C PHE A 437 -4.73 21.31 -4.14
N MET A 438 -3.70 22.11 -3.93
CA MET A 438 -3.53 22.85 -2.68
C MET A 438 -4.36 24.15 -2.71
N LEU A 439 -4.60 24.72 -1.53
CA LEU A 439 -5.34 25.98 -1.39
C LEU A 439 -4.74 27.10 -2.26
N ASP A 440 -3.46 27.09 -2.43
CA ASP A 440 -2.71 28.06 -3.22
C ASP A 440 -2.75 27.81 -4.73
N GLY A 441 -3.42 26.76 -5.19
CA GLY A 441 -3.54 26.39 -6.60
C GLY A 441 -2.41 25.49 -7.12
N ARG A 442 -1.46 25.08 -6.29
CA ARG A 442 -0.47 24.07 -6.71
C ARG A 442 -1.17 22.75 -6.98
N HIS A 443 -0.82 22.11 -8.07
CA HIS A 443 -1.24 20.77 -8.41
C HIS A 443 -0.34 19.78 -7.68
N THR A 444 -0.91 18.81 -7.00
CA THR A 444 -0.18 17.74 -6.31
C THR A 444 -0.75 16.39 -6.71
N GLY A 445 0.01 15.33 -6.50
CA GLY A 445 -0.54 13.99 -6.51
C GLY A 445 -1.53 13.78 -5.37
N THR A 446 -2.08 12.60 -5.29
CA THR A 446 -3.10 12.23 -4.30
C THR A 446 -2.61 12.29 -2.85
N GLY A 447 -1.28 12.30 -2.64
CA GLY A 447 -0.64 12.15 -1.34
C GLY A 447 -0.27 10.70 -1.03
N GLY A 448 -0.77 9.73 -1.82
CA GLY A 448 -0.27 8.36 -1.90
C GLY A 448 0.68 8.18 -3.09
N GLY A 449 1.31 7.00 -3.16
CA GLY A 449 2.21 6.67 -4.26
C GLY A 449 1.48 6.16 -5.51
N ASN A 450 2.24 6.03 -6.60
CA ASN A 450 1.93 5.23 -7.77
C ASN A 450 3.00 4.15 -7.86
N HIS A 451 2.97 3.20 -6.93
CA HIS A 451 4.04 2.22 -6.81
C HIS A 451 3.97 1.20 -7.94
N PHE A 452 5.10 0.94 -8.57
CA PHE A 452 5.23 -0.07 -9.62
C PHE A 452 5.85 -1.33 -9.04
N VAL A 453 5.10 -2.43 -9.15
CA VAL A 453 5.55 -3.75 -8.70
C VAL A 453 5.87 -4.60 -9.91
N LEU A 454 7.11 -5.02 -10.02
CA LEU A 454 7.68 -5.70 -11.19
C LEU A 454 8.17 -7.10 -10.80
N GLY A 455 7.90 -8.08 -11.65
CA GLY A 455 8.33 -9.46 -11.43
C GLY A 455 8.09 -10.35 -12.62
N GLY A 456 7.97 -11.65 -12.39
CA GLY A 456 7.62 -12.66 -13.37
C GLY A 456 6.28 -13.32 -13.10
N ALA A 457 5.87 -14.26 -13.92
CA ALA A 457 4.64 -15.04 -13.75
C ALA A 457 4.67 -15.86 -12.45
N THR A 458 5.84 -16.35 -12.07
CA THR A 458 6.14 -17.04 -10.82
C THR A 458 7.36 -16.41 -10.18
N PRO A 459 7.64 -16.64 -8.88
CA PRO A 459 8.90 -16.20 -8.27
C PRO A 459 10.14 -16.68 -9.00
N ALA A 460 10.13 -17.90 -9.55
CA ALA A 460 11.24 -18.45 -10.33
C ALA A 460 11.47 -17.74 -11.67
N ASP A 461 10.44 -17.10 -12.21
CA ASP A 461 10.50 -16.31 -13.44
C ASP A 461 10.91 -14.87 -13.21
N SER A 462 11.06 -14.47 -11.96
CA SER A 462 11.44 -13.09 -11.62
C SER A 462 12.75 -12.70 -12.30
N PRO A 463 12.76 -11.63 -13.10
CA PRO A 463 13.99 -11.17 -13.76
C PRO A 463 15.04 -10.76 -12.73
N PHE A 464 14.64 -10.27 -11.58
CA PHE A 464 15.54 -9.80 -10.52
C PHE A 464 16.16 -10.95 -9.72
N LEU A 465 15.47 -12.09 -9.60
CA LEU A 465 16.04 -13.30 -8.97
C LEU A 465 16.91 -14.09 -9.97
N ARG A 466 16.53 -14.14 -11.24
CA ARG A 466 17.31 -14.79 -12.30
C ARG A 466 18.56 -14.02 -12.69
N ARG A 467 18.48 -12.69 -12.64
CA ARG A 467 19.54 -11.75 -13.02
C ARG A 467 19.68 -10.65 -11.96
N PRO A 468 20.28 -10.95 -10.80
CA PRO A 468 20.50 -9.98 -9.74
C PRO A 468 21.26 -8.72 -10.19
N ASP A 469 22.14 -8.87 -11.17
CA ASP A 469 22.86 -7.77 -11.81
C ASP A 469 21.94 -6.72 -12.44
N LEU A 470 20.70 -7.10 -12.77
CA LEU A 470 19.67 -6.19 -13.24
C LEU A 470 19.23 -5.21 -12.13
N LEU A 471 19.02 -5.70 -10.92
CA LEU A 471 18.71 -4.83 -9.77
C LEU A 471 19.88 -3.91 -9.44
N ARG A 472 21.10 -4.44 -9.44
CA ARG A 472 22.33 -3.63 -9.31
C ARG A 472 22.37 -2.53 -10.36
N SER A 473 22.10 -2.87 -11.62
CA SER A 473 22.09 -1.90 -12.74
C SER A 473 21.05 -0.80 -12.52
N LEU A 474 19.82 -1.17 -12.14
CA LEU A 474 18.75 -0.21 -11.86
C LEU A 474 19.12 0.73 -10.71
N VAL A 475 19.55 0.21 -9.58
CA VAL A 475 19.91 1.03 -8.41
C VAL A 475 21.10 1.94 -8.74
N SER A 476 22.13 1.44 -9.43
CA SER A 476 23.29 2.23 -9.82
C SER A 476 22.93 3.35 -10.81
N TYR A 477 22.11 3.04 -11.79
CA TYR A 477 21.68 3.98 -12.82
C TYR A 477 20.80 5.08 -12.22
N TRP A 478 19.82 4.68 -11.41
CA TRP A 478 18.93 5.61 -10.70
C TRP A 478 19.70 6.55 -9.79
N HIS A 479 20.69 6.01 -9.08
CA HIS A 479 21.55 6.81 -8.23
C HIS A 479 22.37 7.84 -9.04
N ASN A 480 22.88 7.45 -10.21
CA ASN A 480 23.71 8.33 -11.05
C ASN A 480 22.87 9.33 -11.86
N HIS A 481 21.55 9.13 -11.99
CA HIS A 481 20.63 10.03 -12.67
C HIS A 481 19.55 10.56 -11.71
N PRO A 482 19.82 11.65 -10.96
CA PRO A 482 18.90 12.21 -9.99
C PRO A 482 17.54 12.64 -10.55
N SER A 483 17.45 12.91 -11.86
CA SER A 483 16.20 13.24 -12.53
C SER A 483 15.15 12.14 -12.41
N LEU A 484 15.58 10.87 -12.38
CA LEU A 484 14.67 9.72 -12.19
C LEU A 484 13.99 9.71 -10.82
N SER A 485 14.67 10.24 -9.80
CA SER A 485 14.08 10.43 -8.48
C SER A 485 13.18 11.67 -8.44
N TYR A 486 13.66 12.84 -8.87
CA TYR A 486 13.00 14.11 -8.57
C TYR A 486 11.93 14.53 -9.58
N LEU A 487 11.96 14.04 -10.82
CA LEU A 487 10.90 14.32 -11.79
C LEU A 487 9.57 13.64 -11.38
N PHE A 488 9.66 12.46 -10.76
CA PHE A 488 8.50 11.62 -10.47
C PHE A 488 8.11 11.60 -8.99
N SER A 489 8.92 12.18 -8.11
CA SER A 489 8.66 12.22 -6.65
C SER A 489 7.49 13.14 -6.27
N GLY A 490 7.06 13.04 -5.02
CA GLY A 490 6.16 14.02 -4.39
C GLY A 490 6.85 15.37 -4.10
N LEU A 491 6.08 16.31 -3.56
CA LEU A 491 6.62 17.61 -3.11
C LEU A 491 7.47 17.47 -1.84
N PHE A 492 7.19 16.46 -1.03
CA PHE A 492 7.96 16.16 0.17
C PHE A 492 9.14 15.27 -0.20
N ILE A 493 10.34 15.86 -0.20
CA ILE A 493 11.61 15.21 -0.51
C ILE A 493 12.59 15.36 0.64
N GLY A 494 13.65 14.55 0.63
CA GLY A 494 14.68 14.54 1.65
C GLY A 494 14.77 13.24 2.42
N PRO A 495 15.62 13.14 3.46
CA PRO A 495 16.00 11.91 4.13
C PRO A 495 14.84 11.11 4.74
N THR A 496 13.75 11.75 5.01
CA THR A 496 12.58 11.16 5.67
C THR A 496 11.32 11.28 4.84
N SER A 497 11.46 11.53 3.55
CA SER A 497 10.39 11.39 2.57
C SER A 497 9.86 9.95 2.55
N GLN A 498 8.77 9.72 1.85
CA GLN A 498 8.20 8.39 1.72
C GLN A 498 9.11 7.41 0.96
N ALA A 499 9.96 7.91 0.09
CA ALA A 499 10.91 7.13 -0.70
C ALA A 499 12.22 7.91 -0.89
N PRO A 500 13.07 8.05 0.15
CA PRO A 500 14.33 8.75 0.03
C PRO A 500 15.31 7.96 -0.83
N ARG A 501 16.20 8.68 -1.49
CA ARG A 501 17.36 8.12 -2.16
C ARG A 501 18.34 7.52 -1.13
N VAL A 502 19.15 6.58 -1.57
CA VAL A 502 20.17 5.96 -0.71
C VAL A 502 21.13 6.99 -0.13
N ASP A 503 21.55 7.98 -0.93
CA ASP A 503 22.45 9.07 -0.50
C ASP A 503 21.77 10.16 0.33
N GLU A 504 20.45 10.24 0.33
CA GLU A 504 19.67 11.09 1.24
C GLU A 504 19.50 10.45 2.62
N ALA A 505 19.38 9.14 2.68
CA ALA A 505 19.23 8.41 3.95
C ALA A 505 20.52 8.54 4.81
N ARG A 506 21.69 8.25 4.22
CA ARG A 506 23.00 8.37 4.83
C ARG A 506 24.07 8.58 3.79
N HIS A 507 24.99 9.50 3.99
CA HIS A 507 26.10 9.75 3.05
C HIS A 507 27.05 8.56 2.85
N ASP A 508 27.31 7.79 3.90
CA ASP A 508 28.17 6.61 3.86
C ASP A 508 27.50 5.41 3.19
N SER A 509 26.17 5.41 3.06
CA SER A 509 25.41 4.32 2.41
C SER A 509 25.87 4.06 0.99
N VAL A 510 26.34 5.07 0.27
CA VAL A 510 26.85 4.90 -1.12
C VAL A 510 28.13 4.07 -1.13
N HIS A 511 29.00 4.22 -0.12
CA HIS A 511 30.20 3.37 0.01
C HIS A 511 29.80 1.93 0.34
N GLU A 512 28.94 1.73 1.30
CA GLU A 512 28.44 0.41 1.68
C GLU A 512 27.70 -0.28 0.52
N LEU A 513 26.98 0.49 -0.28
CA LEU A 513 26.30 -0.01 -1.47
C LEU A 513 27.33 -0.51 -2.51
N GLU A 514 28.43 0.21 -2.72
CA GLU A 514 29.52 -0.22 -3.59
C GLU A 514 30.18 -1.51 -3.08
N VAL A 515 30.39 -1.64 -1.75
CA VAL A 515 30.90 -2.86 -1.13
C VAL A 515 29.94 -4.03 -1.34
N ALA A 516 28.65 -3.82 -1.15
CA ALA A 516 27.62 -4.82 -1.41
C ALA A 516 27.62 -5.24 -2.89
N PHE A 517 27.75 -4.30 -3.82
CA PHE A 517 27.77 -4.58 -5.25
C PHE A 517 28.98 -5.41 -5.69
N GLN A 518 30.08 -5.39 -4.96
CA GLN A 518 31.23 -6.27 -5.21
C GLN A 518 30.93 -7.74 -4.88
N GLN A 519 29.93 -7.99 -4.02
CA GLN A 519 29.49 -9.33 -3.66
C GLN A 519 28.40 -9.88 -4.60
N PHE A 520 27.93 -9.07 -5.55
CA PHE A 520 26.95 -9.53 -6.53
C PHE A 520 27.58 -10.57 -7.46
N PRO A 521 26.88 -11.66 -7.73
CA PRO A 521 27.35 -12.69 -8.63
C PRO A 521 27.48 -12.16 -10.06
N ALA A 522 28.36 -12.79 -10.83
CA ALA A 522 28.48 -12.49 -12.25
C ALA A 522 27.16 -12.80 -12.99
N PRO A 523 26.84 -12.06 -14.06
CA PRO A 523 25.65 -12.32 -14.86
C PRO A 523 25.55 -13.78 -15.29
N GLY A 524 24.41 -14.43 -15.03
CA GLY A 524 24.17 -15.82 -15.37
C GLY A 524 24.70 -16.86 -14.38
N ALA A 525 25.34 -16.45 -13.29
CA ALA A 525 25.73 -17.38 -12.22
C ALA A 525 24.48 -17.85 -11.47
N ALA A 526 24.48 -19.13 -11.07
CA ALA A 526 23.45 -19.66 -10.18
C ALA A 526 23.58 -19.03 -8.79
N VAL A 527 22.49 -18.45 -8.29
CA VAL A 527 22.49 -17.68 -7.05
C VAL A 527 21.39 -18.16 -6.15
N PRO A 528 21.64 -18.33 -4.84
CA PRO A 528 20.55 -18.54 -3.91
C PRO A 528 19.64 -17.28 -3.89
N PRO A 529 18.31 -17.44 -4.01
CA PRO A 529 17.39 -16.30 -4.16
C PRO A 529 17.40 -15.34 -2.98
N TRP A 530 17.77 -15.82 -1.78
CA TRP A 530 17.87 -15.02 -0.56
C TRP A 530 19.12 -14.12 -0.50
N LEU A 531 20.11 -14.31 -1.36
CA LEU A 531 21.39 -13.59 -1.27
C LEU A 531 21.21 -12.08 -1.42
N ILE A 532 20.38 -11.65 -2.35
CA ILE A 532 20.14 -10.22 -2.63
C ILE A 532 19.49 -9.52 -1.43
N ASP A 533 18.55 -10.19 -0.80
CA ASP A 533 17.96 -9.69 0.44
C ASP A 533 19.04 -9.44 1.51
N ARG A 534 19.93 -10.38 1.73
CA ARG A 534 21.00 -10.25 2.72
C ARG A 534 22.04 -9.18 2.37
N LEU A 535 22.28 -8.93 1.09
CA LEU A 535 23.21 -7.89 0.66
C LEU A 535 22.64 -6.47 0.76
N LEU A 536 21.34 -6.29 0.49
CA LEU A 536 20.77 -4.97 0.28
C LEU A 536 19.72 -4.54 1.33
N ARG A 537 19.16 -5.45 2.13
CA ARG A 537 18.06 -5.15 3.07
C ARG A 537 18.35 -3.94 3.97
N ASN A 538 19.56 -3.82 4.49
CA ASN A 538 19.96 -2.76 5.41
C ASN A 538 20.59 -1.54 4.70
N LEU A 539 20.57 -1.51 3.37
CA LEU A 539 21.06 -0.41 2.55
C LEU A 539 19.94 0.32 1.81
N LEU A 540 18.90 -0.43 1.40
CA LEU A 540 17.69 0.14 0.80
C LEU A 540 16.65 0.45 1.89
N ILE A 541 16.95 1.46 2.69
CA ILE A 541 16.18 1.87 3.87
C ILE A 541 16.18 3.39 3.98
N ASP A 542 15.24 3.94 4.74
CA ASP A 542 15.30 5.33 5.16
C ASP A 542 16.26 5.53 6.37
N ALA A 543 16.39 6.75 6.84
CA ALA A 543 17.22 7.07 8.00
C ALA A 543 16.77 6.40 9.31
N SER A 544 15.51 5.92 9.39
CA SER A 544 14.97 5.18 10.52
C SER A 544 15.17 3.67 10.43
N GLY A 545 15.71 3.16 9.31
CA GLY A 545 15.87 1.72 9.05
C GLY A 545 14.64 1.06 8.44
N ASN A 546 13.66 1.82 7.99
CA ASN A 546 12.44 1.30 7.40
C ASN A 546 12.65 0.90 5.93
N THR A 547 12.53 -0.38 5.61
CA THR A 547 12.69 -0.96 4.26
C THR A 547 11.58 -0.54 3.30
N HIS A 548 10.39 -0.19 3.81
CA HIS A 548 9.29 0.33 3.00
C HIS A 548 9.43 1.81 2.61
N ARG A 549 10.47 2.49 3.07
CA ARG A 549 10.73 3.89 2.80
C ARG A 549 12.05 4.06 2.04
N ALA A 550 12.19 3.36 0.94
CA ALA A 550 13.28 3.51 -0.02
C ALA A 550 12.69 3.53 -1.42
N GLU A 551 13.41 4.11 -2.38
CA GLU A 551 12.97 4.12 -3.78
C GLU A 551 12.79 2.71 -4.34
N PHE A 552 13.63 1.77 -3.90
CA PHE A 552 13.58 0.36 -4.25
C PHE A 552 13.27 -0.45 -3.00
N CYS A 553 12.10 -1.05 -2.93
CA CYS A 553 11.71 -1.96 -1.85
C CYS A 553 11.83 -3.41 -2.32
N ILE A 554 12.62 -4.20 -1.59
CA ILE A 554 12.91 -5.61 -1.91
C ILE A 554 12.20 -6.60 -0.97
N ASP A 555 11.34 -6.14 -0.08
CA ASP A 555 10.67 -6.98 0.91
C ASP A 555 9.82 -8.09 0.30
N LYS A 556 9.29 -7.86 -0.91
CA LYS A 556 8.52 -8.84 -1.68
C LYS A 556 9.37 -9.66 -2.65
N LEU A 557 10.70 -9.43 -2.70
CA LEU A 557 11.58 -10.12 -3.65
C LEU A 557 11.84 -11.55 -3.23
N TYR A 558 12.62 -11.76 -2.18
CA TYR A 558 12.80 -13.06 -1.57
C TYR A 558 13.34 -12.92 -0.14
N SER A 559 12.45 -12.67 0.80
CA SER A 559 12.82 -12.64 2.21
C SER A 559 13.04 -14.07 2.72
N PRO A 560 14.22 -14.41 3.27
CA PRO A 560 14.43 -15.71 3.88
C PRO A 560 13.66 -15.90 5.19
N ASP A 561 13.24 -14.80 5.83
CA ASP A 561 12.68 -14.82 7.17
C ASP A 561 11.14 -14.98 7.16
N THR A 562 10.49 -14.69 6.03
CA THR A 562 9.03 -14.79 5.90
C THR A 562 8.63 -15.51 4.61
N ALA A 563 7.61 -16.37 4.69
CA ALA A 563 7.06 -17.03 3.50
C ALA A 563 6.33 -16.03 2.57
N THR A 564 5.70 -15.02 3.15
CA THR A 564 4.96 -13.97 2.41
C THR A 564 5.86 -13.02 1.64
N GLY A 565 7.14 -12.93 1.97
CA GLY A 565 8.14 -12.12 1.28
C GLY A 565 8.86 -12.82 0.12
N ARG A 566 8.40 -14.00 -0.34
CA ARG A 566 9.03 -14.80 -1.40
C ARG A 566 8.24 -14.75 -2.69
N LEU A 567 7.96 -13.54 -3.18
CA LEU A 567 7.08 -13.33 -4.34
C LEU A 567 7.85 -13.07 -5.64
N GLY A 568 9.16 -12.85 -5.57
CA GLY A 568 9.98 -12.50 -6.74
C GLY A 568 9.69 -11.09 -7.27
N LEU A 569 9.15 -10.19 -6.45
CA LEU A 569 8.69 -8.87 -6.85
C LEU A 569 9.60 -7.77 -6.32
N LEU A 570 9.94 -6.83 -7.21
CA LEU A 570 10.59 -5.57 -6.88
C LEU A 570 9.53 -4.46 -6.90
N GLU A 571 9.44 -3.67 -5.83
CA GLU A 571 8.55 -2.52 -5.76
C GLU A 571 9.35 -1.22 -5.89
N LEU A 572 9.00 -0.39 -6.86
CA LEU A 572 9.53 0.96 -7.02
C LEU A 572 8.57 1.96 -6.40
N ARG A 573 9.03 2.68 -5.38
CA ARG A 573 8.22 3.56 -4.55
C ARG A 573 8.48 5.06 -4.82
N ALA A 574 9.43 5.39 -5.69
CA ALA A 574 9.84 6.76 -5.99
C ALA A 574 8.77 7.59 -6.72
N PHE A 575 7.66 6.99 -7.13
CA PHE A 575 6.66 7.61 -7.99
C PHE A 575 5.47 8.15 -7.20
N GLU A 576 5.21 9.44 -7.33
CA GLU A 576 3.95 10.05 -6.93
C GLU A 576 2.85 9.70 -7.94
N MET A 577 1.59 9.67 -7.49
CA MET A 577 0.46 9.43 -8.37
C MET A 577 0.31 10.56 -9.40
N PRO A 578 0.45 10.27 -10.70
CA PRO A 578 0.28 11.30 -11.72
C PRO A 578 -1.20 11.57 -12.01
N PRO A 579 -1.57 12.79 -12.44
CA PRO A 579 -2.96 13.15 -12.63
C PRO A 579 -3.65 12.47 -13.81
N HIS A 580 -2.93 11.79 -14.69
CA HIS A 580 -3.49 11.17 -15.88
C HIS A 580 -2.89 9.80 -16.20
N ALA A 581 -3.73 8.85 -16.67
CA ALA A 581 -3.32 7.48 -17.00
C ALA A 581 -2.13 7.41 -17.98
N ARG A 582 -2.09 8.28 -19.00
CA ARG A 582 -0.98 8.31 -19.96
C ARG A 582 0.35 8.71 -19.32
N MET A 583 0.32 9.56 -18.29
CA MET A 583 1.54 9.90 -17.55
C MET A 583 2.04 8.67 -16.78
N SER A 584 1.16 7.94 -16.11
CA SER A 584 1.52 6.67 -15.45
C SER A 584 2.07 5.65 -16.46
N LEU A 585 1.46 5.53 -17.63
CA LEU A 585 1.93 4.64 -18.69
C LEU A 585 3.31 5.05 -19.24
N ALA A 586 3.59 6.35 -19.39
CA ALA A 586 4.92 6.84 -19.79
C ALA A 586 5.99 6.47 -18.76
N GLN A 587 5.71 6.60 -17.46
CA GLN A 587 6.59 6.16 -16.38
C GLN A 587 6.85 4.65 -16.45
N GLN A 588 5.80 3.85 -16.61
CA GLN A 588 5.90 2.39 -16.72
C GLN A 588 6.67 1.96 -17.98
N LEU A 589 6.47 2.66 -19.11
CA LEU A 589 7.21 2.40 -20.34
C LEU A 589 8.71 2.69 -20.17
N LEU A 590 9.05 3.81 -19.52
CA LEU A 590 10.44 4.15 -19.21
C LEU A 590 11.11 3.06 -18.36
N LEU A 591 10.44 2.59 -17.32
CA LEU A 591 10.95 1.50 -16.47
C LEU A 591 11.16 0.21 -17.26
N ARG A 592 10.22 -0.17 -18.10
CA ARG A 592 10.33 -1.37 -18.95
C ARG A 592 11.49 -1.24 -19.94
N ALA A 593 11.68 -0.07 -20.54
CA ALA A 593 12.79 0.19 -21.44
C ALA A 593 14.14 0.10 -20.72
N LEU A 594 14.28 0.68 -19.53
CA LEU A 594 15.49 0.58 -18.72
C LEU A 594 15.79 -0.88 -18.33
N ILE A 595 14.78 -1.62 -17.91
CA ILE A 595 14.94 -3.05 -17.56
C ILE A 595 15.39 -3.85 -18.78
N ALA A 596 14.77 -3.65 -19.94
CA ALA A 596 15.13 -4.34 -21.18
C ALA A 596 16.56 -3.98 -21.62
N ARG A 597 16.93 -2.71 -21.53
CA ARG A 597 18.28 -2.22 -21.81
C ARG A 597 19.31 -2.88 -20.89
N PHE A 598 19.06 -2.93 -19.58
CA PHE A 598 20.00 -3.54 -18.64
C PHE A 598 20.02 -5.07 -18.71
N TRP A 599 18.94 -5.69 -19.17
CA TRP A 599 18.95 -7.12 -19.49
C TRP A 599 19.91 -7.45 -20.62
N GLN A 600 19.94 -6.60 -21.65
CA GLN A 600 20.86 -6.76 -22.79
C GLN A 600 22.30 -6.44 -22.38
N GLN A 601 22.51 -5.33 -21.71
CA GLN A 601 23.82 -4.88 -21.26
C GLN A 601 23.71 -4.27 -19.86
N PRO A 602 24.22 -4.96 -18.83
CA PRO A 602 24.22 -4.45 -17.47
C PRO A 602 24.94 -3.10 -17.34
N TYR A 603 24.38 -2.22 -16.52
CA TYR A 603 25.02 -0.97 -16.12
C TYR A 603 25.80 -1.21 -14.82
N ALA A 604 27.11 -1.22 -14.92
CA ALA A 604 28.01 -1.52 -13.81
C ALA A 604 29.14 -0.47 -13.74
N PRO A 605 28.85 0.74 -13.26
CA PRO A 605 29.88 1.79 -13.13
C PRO A 605 30.93 1.37 -12.10
N GLY A 606 32.19 1.73 -12.34
CA GLY A 606 33.28 1.43 -11.41
C GLY A 606 33.12 2.12 -10.06
N ARG A 607 32.43 3.26 -10.02
CA ARG A 607 32.06 4.01 -8.81
C ARG A 607 30.72 4.68 -9.02
N LEU A 608 29.94 4.78 -7.93
CA LEU A 608 28.75 5.62 -7.90
C LEU A 608 29.13 7.09 -7.69
N ARG A 609 28.35 7.97 -8.28
CA ARG A 609 28.55 9.41 -8.14
C ARG A 609 28.36 9.82 -6.67
N ARG A 610 29.23 10.68 -6.16
CA ARG A 610 29.09 11.34 -4.87
C ARG A 610 28.58 12.74 -5.11
N TRP A 611 27.26 12.91 -4.95
CA TRP A 611 26.62 14.19 -5.25
C TRP A 611 26.85 15.22 -4.14
N GLY A 612 26.84 14.80 -2.87
CA GLY A 612 26.94 15.70 -1.74
C GLY A 612 25.83 16.76 -1.75
N THR A 613 26.20 18.01 -1.49
CA THR A 613 25.25 19.14 -1.51
C THR A 613 24.75 19.49 -2.92
N GLU A 614 25.50 19.12 -3.96
CA GLU A 614 25.11 19.31 -5.36
C GLU A 614 23.78 18.60 -5.68
N LEU A 615 23.49 17.48 -5.02
CA LEU A 615 22.24 16.75 -5.21
C LEU A 615 21.01 17.66 -5.07
N HIS A 616 20.92 18.39 -3.98
CA HIS A 616 19.79 19.27 -3.71
C HIS A 616 19.98 20.68 -4.28
N ASP A 617 21.20 21.16 -4.40
CA ASP A 617 21.43 22.51 -4.92
C ASP A 617 21.13 22.58 -6.41
N ARG A 618 21.56 21.58 -7.17
CA ARG A 618 21.47 21.51 -8.63
C ARG A 618 20.23 20.76 -9.11
N PHE A 619 20.04 19.51 -8.68
CA PHE A 619 19.01 18.62 -9.25
C PHE A 619 17.61 18.81 -8.70
N LEU A 620 17.38 19.82 -7.87
CA LEU A 620 16.03 20.26 -7.53
C LEU A 620 15.60 21.48 -8.38
N LEU A 621 16.45 21.93 -9.31
CA LEU A 621 16.13 22.94 -10.31
C LEU A 621 15.68 22.26 -11.61
N PRO A 622 14.50 22.61 -12.15
CA PRO A 622 13.91 21.97 -13.33
C PRO A 622 14.83 21.92 -14.56
N HIS A 623 15.70 22.92 -14.76
CA HIS A 623 16.64 22.91 -15.87
C HIS A 623 17.58 21.70 -15.82
N TRP A 624 18.20 21.47 -14.66
CA TRP A 624 19.17 20.40 -14.49
C TRP A 624 18.52 19.00 -14.43
N VAL A 625 17.29 18.94 -13.92
CA VAL A 625 16.48 17.71 -14.02
C VAL A 625 16.19 17.39 -15.48
N ALA A 626 15.89 18.40 -16.31
CA ALA A 626 15.62 18.21 -17.73
C ALA A 626 16.89 17.80 -18.50
N GLU A 627 18.06 18.36 -18.18
CA GLU A 627 19.32 17.96 -18.80
C GLU A 627 19.67 16.51 -18.50
N ASP A 628 19.69 16.13 -17.23
CA ASP A 628 19.96 14.76 -16.80
C ASP A 628 18.94 13.75 -17.38
N PHE A 629 17.68 14.15 -17.46
CA PHE A 629 16.64 13.30 -18.07
C PHE A 629 16.80 13.16 -19.60
N ARG A 630 17.31 14.19 -20.27
CA ARG A 630 17.67 14.08 -21.70
C ARG A 630 18.78 13.08 -21.93
N ASP A 631 19.76 13.02 -21.04
CA ASP A 631 20.83 12.02 -21.10
C ASP A 631 20.24 10.60 -21.00
N VAL A 632 19.31 10.36 -20.06
CA VAL A 632 18.58 9.09 -19.94
C VAL A 632 17.83 8.74 -21.22
N VAL A 633 17.07 9.68 -21.79
CA VAL A 633 16.32 9.45 -23.03
C VAL A 633 17.26 9.20 -24.20
N THR A 634 18.35 9.97 -24.31
CA THR A 634 19.33 9.84 -25.39
C THR A 634 20.00 8.48 -25.34
N GLU A 635 20.43 8.05 -24.15
CA GLU A 635 21.01 6.72 -23.96
C GLU A 635 20.03 5.61 -24.37
N LEU A 636 18.77 5.67 -23.96
CA LEU A 636 17.77 4.69 -24.36
C LEU A 636 17.58 4.65 -25.87
N ARG A 637 17.58 5.81 -26.55
CA ARG A 637 17.49 5.87 -28.02
C ARG A 637 18.69 5.25 -28.69
N GLU A 638 19.90 5.46 -28.19
CA GLU A 638 21.13 4.86 -28.69
C GLU A 638 21.10 3.32 -28.57
N PHE A 639 20.42 2.80 -27.55
CA PHE A 639 20.18 1.35 -27.38
C PHE A 639 18.98 0.81 -28.19
N GLY A 640 18.36 1.64 -29.03
CA GLY A 640 17.27 1.24 -29.91
C GLY A 640 15.86 1.35 -29.31
N TYR A 641 15.70 1.99 -28.16
CA TYR A 641 14.41 2.27 -27.55
C TYR A 641 13.97 3.70 -27.93
N PRO A 642 13.00 3.89 -28.83
CA PRO A 642 12.66 5.22 -29.37
C PRO A 642 11.78 6.01 -28.41
N ILE A 643 12.26 6.21 -27.20
CA ILE A 643 11.62 7.06 -26.18
C ILE A 643 11.80 8.53 -26.60
N GLU A 644 10.74 9.32 -26.52
CA GLU A 644 10.77 10.74 -26.82
C GLU A 644 10.68 11.57 -25.55
N PHE A 645 11.54 12.60 -25.44
CA PHE A 645 11.57 13.50 -24.29
C PHE A 645 10.21 14.20 -24.08
N ASP A 646 9.55 14.58 -25.16
CA ASP A 646 8.27 15.30 -25.14
C ASP A 646 7.11 14.48 -24.52
N TRP A 647 7.23 13.16 -24.45
CA TRP A 647 6.23 12.34 -23.74
C TRP A 647 6.20 12.64 -22.24
N PHE A 648 7.27 13.21 -21.70
CA PHE A 648 7.41 13.56 -20.29
C PHE A 648 7.20 15.06 -20.02
N ALA A 649 6.93 15.89 -21.03
CA ALA A 649 6.63 17.31 -20.85
C ALA A 649 5.52 17.55 -19.81
N PRO A 650 4.41 16.75 -19.77
CA PRO A 650 3.40 16.90 -18.74
C PRO A 650 3.93 16.67 -17.32
N HIS A 651 4.93 15.78 -17.12
CA HIS A 651 5.54 15.54 -15.81
C HIS A 651 6.36 16.76 -15.38
N PHE A 652 7.09 17.38 -16.30
CA PHE A 652 7.84 18.60 -16.00
C PHE A 652 6.91 19.75 -15.60
N GLU A 653 5.78 19.94 -16.30
CA GLU A 653 4.83 20.99 -15.96
C GLU A 653 4.07 20.68 -14.67
N PHE A 654 3.76 19.42 -14.42
CA PHE A 654 3.14 18.99 -13.17
C PHE A 654 4.07 19.21 -11.96
N ARG A 655 5.34 18.83 -12.07
CA ARG A 655 6.32 18.94 -10.99
C ARG A 655 6.89 20.34 -10.82
N PHE A 656 7.13 21.05 -11.92
CA PHE A 656 7.79 22.34 -11.97
C PHE A 656 6.95 23.36 -12.75
N PRO A 657 5.74 23.69 -12.30
CA PRO A 657 4.87 24.58 -13.03
C PRO A 657 5.51 25.96 -13.21
N LYS A 658 5.29 26.55 -14.40
CA LYS A 658 5.70 27.90 -14.70
C LYS A 658 4.85 28.89 -13.89
N TYR A 659 5.51 29.87 -13.26
CA TYR A 659 4.85 30.93 -12.54
C TYR A 659 4.60 32.15 -13.44
N GLY A 660 5.56 32.48 -14.32
CA GLY A 660 5.44 33.54 -15.26
C GLY A 660 6.77 33.88 -15.92
N GLU A 661 6.71 34.85 -16.83
CA GLU A 661 7.89 35.37 -17.53
C GLU A 661 7.75 36.87 -17.82
N PHE A 662 8.88 37.55 -17.95
CA PHE A 662 8.93 38.90 -18.46
C PHE A 662 10.10 39.07 -19.43
N ALA A 663 9.99 40.06 -20.28
CA ALA A 663 11.06 40.42 -21.21
C ALA A 663 11.37 41.94 -21.14
N ALA A 664 12.65 42.27 -21.09
CA ALA A 664 13.10 43.65 -21.12
C ALA A 664 14.41 43.76 -21.94
N ARG A 665 14.44 44.67 -22.93
CA ARG A 665 15.65 44.96 -23.72
C ARG A 665 16.29 43.72 -24.39
N GLY A 666 15.49 42.74 -24.80
CA GLY A 666 15.98 41.49 -25.41
C GLY A 666 16.44 40.42 -24.45
N VAL A 667 16.35 40.66 -23.15
CA VAL A 667 16.56 39.65 -22.10
C VAL A 667 15.22 39.11 -21.68
N HIS A 668 15.09 37.76 -21.64
CA HIS A 668 13.92 37.06 -21.16
C HIS A 668 14.22 36.41 -19.83
N VAL A 669 13.29 36.50 -18.88
CA VAL A 669 13.39 35.91 -17.57
C VAL A 669 12.14 35.09 -17.32
N GLU A 670 12.32 33.81 -17.02
CA GLU A 670 11.26 32.87 -16.66
C GLU A 670 11.41 32.45 -15.20
N LEU A 671 10.28 32.41 -14.46
CA LEU A 671 10.20 31.85 -13.13
C LEU A 671 9.40 30.54 -13.14
N ARG A 672 9.99 29.48 -12.59
CA ARG A 672 9.35 28.19 -12.37
C ARG A 672 9.48 27.74 -10.92
N MET A 673 8.52 26.94 -10.47
CA MET A 673 8.67 26.20 -9.23
C MET A 673 9.93 25.33 -9.26
N ALA A 674 10.65 25.29 -8.16
CA ALA A 674 11.71 24.34 -7.91
C ALA A 674 11.42 23.58 -6.62
N LEU A 675 12.02 22.39 -6.48
CA LEU A 675 11.86 21.60 -5.26
C LEU A 675 12.79 22.11 -4.16
N GLU A 676 12.38 21.92 -2.92
CA GLU A 676 13.18 22.20 -1.74
C GLU A 676 13.00 21.07 -0.73
N PRO A 677 14.08 20.50 -0.18
CA PRO A 677 13.94 19.44 0.82
C PRO A 677 13.36 20.00 2.12
N TRP A 678 12.39 19.29 2.69
CA TRP A 678 11.86 19.61 4.00
C TRP A 678 12.56 18.75 5.05
N HIS A 679 13.22 19.44 6.00
CA HIS A 679 13.92 18.77 7.08
C HIS A 679 12.96 18.29 8.15
N VAL A 680 13.11 17.06 8.59
CA VAL A 680 12.34 16.52 9.72
C VAL A 680 12.90 17.09 11.02
N MET A 681 12.00 17.60 11.85
CA MET A 681 12.31 18.13 13.17
C MET A 681 11.97 17.15 14.29
N GLY A 682 11.14 16.16 14.03
CA GLY A 682 10.75 15.12 14.97
C GLY A 682 9.80 14.12 14.36
N GLU A 683 9.69 12.96 15.00
CA GLU A 683 8.76 11.90 14.62
C GLU A 683 8.10 11.36 15.89
N GLU A 684 6.77 11.22 15.88
CA GLU A 684 5.98 10.66 16.98
C GLU A 684 5.02 9.60 16.47
N GLY A 685 4.86 8.54 17.25
CA GLY A 685 3.79 7.57 17.03
C GLY A 685 2.43 8.20 17.36
N ALA A 686 1.49 8.14 16.45
CA ALA A 686 0.14 8.65 16.64
C ALA A 686 -0.89 7.58 16.29
N PRO A 687 -2.12 7.64 16.84
CA PRO A 687 -3.22 6.83 16.33
C PRO A 687 -3.39 7.07 14.83
N GLY A 688 -3.27 6.01 14.02
CA GLY A 688 -3.32 6.11 12.56
C GLY A 688 -1.97 6.20 11.85
N GLY A 689 -0.84 6.08 12.56
CA GLY A 689 0.49 6.02 11.95
C GLY A 689 1.55 6.86 12.66
N THR A 690 2.64 7.13 11.96
CA THR A 690 3.71 7.99 12.45
C THR A 690 3.51 9.41 11.94
N VAL A 691 3.48 10.39 12.82
CA VAL A 691 3.44 11.81 12.49
C VAL A 691 4.87 12.35 12.43
N ARG A 692 5.22 12.96 11.31
CA ARG A 692 6.50 13.66 11.14
C ARG A 692 6.30 15.16 11.16
N TYR A 693 7.01 15.81 12.03
CA TYR A 693 7.07 17.28 12.05
C TYR A 693 8.20 17.72 11.12
N VAL A 694 7.82 18.44 10.06
CA VAL A 694 8.77 18.90 9.04
C VAL A 694 8.81 20.42 9.01
N ASP A 695 9.97 20.98 8.64
CA ASP A 695 10.10 22.39 8.35
C ASP A 695 9.70 22.66 6.90
N SER A 696 8.45 23.01 6.68
CA SER A 696 7.90 23.40 5.38
C SER A 696 7.97 24.91 5.12
N SER A 697 8.71 25.65 5.93
CA SER A 697 8.77 27.12 5.85
C SER A 697 9.51 27.66 4.63
N VAL A 698 10.35 26.82 4.01
CA VAL A 698 11.27 27.22 2.94
C VAL A 698 10.80 26.64 1.60
N GLU A 699 10.81 27.49 0.61
CA GLU A 699 10.54 27.13 -0.78
C GLU A 699 11.65 27.65 -1.68
N ARG A 700 11.64 27.20 -2.94
CA ARG A 700 12.59 27.65 -3.95
C ARG A 700 11.89 27.90 -5.29
N VAL A 701 12.34 28.92 -6.00
CA VAL A 701 12.01 29.16 -7.41
C VAL A 701 13.26 29.03 -8.25
N GLN A 702 13.13 28.50 -9.45
CA GLN A 702 14.14 28.63 -10.49
C GLN A 702 13.91 29.88 -11.28
N VAL A 703 15.01 30.60 -11.53
CA VAL A 703 15.08 31.71 -12.48
C VAL A 703 15.90 31.25 -13.67
N LYS A 704 15.30 31.26 -14.86
CA LYS A 704 15.99 31.04 -16.12
C LYS A 704 16.04 32.35 -16.91
N VAL A 705 17.23 32.72 -17.37
CA VAL A 705 17.46 33.95 -18.11
C VAL A 705 18.05 33.64 -19.47
N SER A 706 17.54 34.24 -20.54
CA SER A 706 18.09 34.12 -21.87
C SER A 706 18.31 35.49 -22.53
N GLY A 707 19.33 35.60 -23.38
CA GLY A 707 19.72 36.87 -23.99
C GLY A 707 20.49 37.82 -23.05
N LEU A 708 20.97 37.29 -21.90
CA LEU A 708 21.72 38.09 -20.93
C LEU A 708 23.16 38.35 -21.44
N ASN A 709 23.61 39.59 -21.28
CA ASN A 709 25.02 39.92 -21.30
C ASN A 709 25.46 40.13 -19.84
N ASP A 710 26.18 39.18 -19.27
CA ASP A 710 26.59 39.15 -17.87
C ASP A 710 27.66 40.16 -17.49
N ASP A 711 28.39 40.72 -18.44
CA ASP A 711 29.31 41.86 -18.24
C ASP A 711 28.57 43.17 -17.92
N ARG A 712 27.32 43.26 -18.32
CA ARG A 712 26.53 44.50 -18.22
C ARG A 712 25.30 44.35 -17.35
N HIS A 713 24.63 43.18 -17.43
CA HIS A 713 23.35 43.03 -16.81
C HIS A 713 23.46 42.16 -15.57
N VAL A 714 22.81 42.57 -14.50
CA VAL A 714 22.68 41.82 -13.24
C VAL A 714 21.23 41.59 -12.96
N LEU A 715 20.86 40.33 -12.80
CA LEU A 715 19.54 39.99 -12.26
C LEU A 715 19.60 39.97 -10.73
N THR A 716 18.69 40.68 -10.10
CA THR A 716 18.59 40.68 -8.62
C THR A 716 17.25 40.11 -8.15
N CYS A 717 17.23 39.55 -6.95
CA CYS A 717 16.04 39.26 -6.20
C CYS A 717 16.08 39.99 -4.86
N ASN A 718 15.09 40.82 -4.60
CA ASN A 718 15.05 41.70 -3.42
C ASN A 718 16.36 42.48 -3.22
N GLY A 719 16.91 43.03 -4.31
CA GLY A 719 18.14 43.83 -4.33
C GLY A 719 19.45 43.05 -4.29
N ARG A 720 19.41 41.72 -4.12
CA ARG A 720 20.60 40.85 -4.08
C ARG A 720 20.83 40.20 -5.44
N ALA A 721 22.06 40.19 -5.92
CA ALA A 721 22.43 39.57 -7.18
C ALA A 721 22.15 38.05 -7.12
N VAL A 722 21.53 37.52 -8.17
CA VAL A 722 21.27 36.09 -8.33
C VAL A 722 22.52 35.41 -8.88
N PRO A 723 23.03 34.30 -8.30
CA PRO A 723 24.25 33.63 -8.75
C PRO A 723 23.99 32.79 -10.00
N LEU A 724 23.73 33.46 -11.11
CA LEU A 724 23.41 32.81 -12.38
C LEU A 724 24.55 31.92 -12.87
N GLN A 725 24.20 30.67 -13.21
CA GLN A 725 25.11 29.68 -13.75
C GLN A 725 24.81 29.45 -15.23
N PRO A 726 25.85 29.37 -16.10
CA PRO A 726 25.65 29.14 -17.52
C PRO A 726 25.08 27.76 -17.79
N THR A 727 24.17 27.67 -18.76
CA THR A 727 23.55 26.40 -19.19
C THR A 727 24.34 25.69 -20.30
N GLY A 728 25.38 26.30 -20.83
CA GLY A 728 26.08 25.86 -22.03
C GLY A 728 25.56 26.50 -23.31
N VAL A 729 24.45 27.21 -23.24
CA VAL A 729 23.93 28.03 -24.34
C VAL A 729 24.33 29.47 -24.12
N VAL A 730 24.88 30.13 -25.15
CA VAL A 730 25.36 31.51 -25.07
C VAL A 730 24.22 32.47 -24.66
N GLY A 731 24.43 33.22 -23.61
CA GLY A 731 23.44 34.14 -23.05
C GLY A 731 22.31 33.50 -22.26
N GLU A 732 22.38 32.18 -21.99
CA GLU A 732 21.41 31.46 -21.18
C GLU A 732 22.01 31.05 -19.83
N PHE A 733 21.29 31.39 -18.76
CA PHE A 733 21.73 31.17 -17.39
C PHE A 733 20.56 30.68 -16.54
N VAL A 734 20.90 29.95 -15.46
CA VAL A 734 19.94 29.43 -14.50
C VAL A 734 20.44 29.59 -13.07
N ALA A 735 19.55 29.89 -12.15
CA ALA A 735 19.82 29.84 -10.71
C ALA A 735 18.54 29.50 -9.92
N GLY A 736 18.73 29.05 -8.70
CA GLY A 736 17.68 28.92 -7.69
C GLY A 736 17.62 30.13 -6.77
N VAL A 737 16.44 30.50 -6.32
CA VAL A 737 16.27 31.47 -5.23
C VAL A 737 15.50 30.77 -4.13
N ARG A 738 16.16 30.57 -2.99
CA ARG A 738 15.61 29.98 -1.78
C ARG A 738 15.12 31.07 -0.84
N TYR A 739 13.90 30.93 -0.34
CA TYR A 739 13.26 31.94 0.47
C TYR A 739 12.37 31.31 1.54
N ARG A 740 12.12 32.06 2.61
CA ARG A 740 11.08 31.69 3.56
C ARG A 740 9.72 32.09 3.00
N ALA A 741 8.88 31.08 2.70
CA ALA A 741 7.56 31.30 2.11
C ALA A 741 6.51 31.65 3.17
N TRP A 742 6.62 31.06 4.33
CA TRP A 742 5.69 31.22 5.44
C TRP A 742 6.35 30.85 6.77
N GLN A 743 5.65 31.06 7.85
CA GLN A 743 6.15 30.74 9.19
C GLN A 743 5.19 29.77 9.88
N PRO A 744 5.45 28.45 9.80
CA PRO A 744 4.70 27.47 10.57
C PRO A 744 4.94 27.60 12.07
N PRO A 745 4.07 27.01 12.92
CA PRO A 745 4.27 27.04 14.38
C PRO A 745 5.63 26.50 14.83
N SER A 746 6.16 25.52 14.11
CA SER A 746 7.50 24.97 14.29
C SER A 746 8.30 25.06 12.99
N CYS A 747 9.47 25.69 13.06
CA CYS A 747 10.38 25.81 11.91
C CYS A 747 11.80 26.08 12.41
N LEU A 748 12.77 25.77 11.56
CA LEU A 748 14.16 26.16 11.78
C LEU A 748 14.29 27.67 11.61
N HIS A 749 15.12 28.29 12.45
CA HIS A 749 15.41 29.74 12.41
C HIS A 749 14.13 30.61 12.50
N PRO A 750 13.32 30.50 13.56
CA PRO A 750 12.02 31.19 13.64
C PRO A 750 12.11 32.72 13.66
N THR A 751 13.31 33.29 13.87
CA THR A 751 13.56 34.75 13.86
C THR A 751 13.72 35.34 12.47
N ILE A 752 13.82 34.49 11.42
CA ILE A 752 13.89 34.95 10.03
C ILE A 752 12.47 35.21 9.53
N GLY A 753 12.19 36.41 9.10
CA GLY A 753 10.89 36.81 8.55
C GLY A 753 10.60 36.18 7.18
N VAL A 754 9.33 36.22 6.79
CA VAL A 754 8.86 35.75 5.47
C VAL A 754 9.34 36.71 4.38
N HIS A 755 9.83 36.13 3.25
CA HIS A 755 10.27 36.85 2.08
C HIS A 755 9.14 36.98 1.05
N ALA A 756 8.21 37.89 1.30
CA ALA A 756 7.08 38.12 0.40
C ALA A 756 6.82 39.62 0.28
N PRO A 757 6.75 40.17 -0.96
CA PRO A 757 6.93 39.48 -2.23
C PRO A 757 8.41 39.29 -2.60
N LEU A 758 8.67 38.45 -3.65
CA LEU A 758 9.96 38.41 -4.33
C LEU A 758 9.93 39.37 -5.49
N VAL A 759 10.80 40.38 -5.43
CA VAL A 759 10.93 41.40 -6.50
C VAL A 759 12.19 41.09 -7.30
N PHE A 760 12.02 40.76 -8.57
CA PHE A 760 13.12 40.54 -9.51
C PHE A 760 13.33 41.77 -10.35
N ASP A 761 14.57 42.27 -10.36
CA ASP A 761 14.98 43.40 -11.17
C ASP A 761 16.10 43.00 -12.14
N LEU A 762 15.92 43.30 -13.43
CA LEU A 762 16.99 43.23 -14.40
C LEU A 762 17.71 44.62 -14.38
N VAL A 763 18.92 44.66 -13.83
CA VAL A 763 19.66 45.89 -13.63
C VAL A 763 20.71 46.06 -14.72
N ASP A 764 20.76 47.26 -15.35
CA ASP A 764 21.89 47.69 -16.16
C ASP A 764 23.01 48.16 -15.23
N GLY A 765 24.09 47.39 -15.10
CA GLY A 765 25.21 47.67 -14.21
C GLY A 765 25.98 48.97 -14.57
N TRP A 766 25.94 49.37 -15.83
CA TRP A 766 26.59 50.64 -16.27
C TRP A 766 25.76 51.85 -15.90
N MET A 767 24.44 51.72 -16.03
CA MET A 767 23.52 52.83 -15.70
C MET A 767 23.01 52.79 -14.27
N GLN A 768 23.25 51.70 -13.52
CA GLN A 768 22.77 51.47 -12.17
C GLN A 768 21.26 51.66 -12.00
N ARG A 769 20.51 51.16 -12.97
CA ARG A 769 19.05 51.25 -12.99
C ARG A 769 18.40 49.95 -13.42
N SER A 770 17.22 49.64 -12.85
CA SER A 770 16.39 48.59 -13.35
C SER A 770 15.89 48.91 -14.75
N MET A 771 16.01 47.96 -15.66
CA MET A 771 15.47 48.00 -17.00
C MET A 771 14.06 47.41 -17.11
N GLY A 772 13.62 46.73 -16.08
CA GLY A 772 12.35 46.04 -15.97
C GLY A 772 12.47 44.93 -14.96
N GLY A 773 11.38 44.32 -14.61
CA GLY A 773 11.35 43.26 -13.59
C GLY A 773 9.99 42.62 -13.47
N CYS A 774 9.87 41.78 -12.50
CA CYS A 774 8.61 41.15 -12.12
C CYS A 774 8.51 41.02 -10.62
N VAL A 775 7.28 40.78 -10.16
CA VAL A 775 7.00 40.51 -8.76
C VAL A 775 6.30 39.15 -8.67
N TYR A 776 6.81 38.32 -7.81
CA TYR A 776 6.16 37.08 -7.44
C TYR A 776 5.63 37.17 -6.00
N HIS A 777 4.31 37.07 -5.86
CA HIS A 777 3.63 37.09 -4.59
C HIS A 777 3.53 35.69 -4.04
N VAL A 778 4.33 35.39 -3.04
CA VAL A 778 4.33 34.10 -2.35
C VAL A 778 3.01 33.90 -1.64
N ALA A 779 2.28 32.85 -1.97
CA ALA A 779 1.05 32.50 -1.25
C ALA A 779 1.37 31.66 -0.01
N HIS A 780 0.60 31.91 1.04
CA HIS A 780 0.70 31.10 2.26
C HIS A 780 0.11 29.71 2.00
N PRO A 781 0.86 28.61 2.18
CA PRO A 781 0.33 27.26 1.90
C PRO A 781 -0.85 26.91 2.82
N GLY A 782 -0.93 27.46 4.04
CA GLY A 782 -2.03 27.30 4.96
C GLY A 782 -3.30 28.09 4.63
N GLY A 783 -3.40 28.64 3.41
CA GLY A 783 -4.67 29.19 2.89
C GLY A 783 -5.08 30.56 3.39
N ARG A 784 -4.17 31.41 3.86
CA ARG A 784 -4.54 32.79 4.28
C ARG A 784 -5.17 33.62 3.16
N ASN A 785 -4.90 33.26 1.89
CA ASN A 785 -5.45 33.96 0.72
C ASN A 785 -6.72 33.32 0.19
N HIS A 786 -6.95 32.05 0.54
CA HIS A 786 -8.08 31.25 0.09
C HIS A 786 -8.51 30.31 1.23
N GLU A 787 -9.79 30.28 1.51
CA GLU A 787 -10.37 29.43 2.57
C GLU A 787 -10.87 28.09 2.04
N THR A 788 -11.07 27.98 0.72
CA THR A 788 -11.57 26.79 0.06
C THR A 788 -10.61 26.29 -1.01
N TYR A 789 -10.63 24.96 -1.22
CA TYR A 789 -9.84 24.36 -2.30
C TYR A 789 -10.37 24.73 -3.68
N PRO A 790 -9.52 24.79 -4.71
CA PRO A 790 -9.97 25.00 -6.09
C PRO A 790 -10.93 23.90 -6.51
N VAL A 791 -12.02 24.27 -7.16
CA VAL A 791 -13.04 23.31 -7.63
C VAL A 791 -12.61 22.56 -8.88
N ASN A 792 -11.64 23.10 -9.64
CA ASN A 792 -11.15 22.51 -10.89
C ASN A 792 -9.74 23.01 -11.23
N PRO A 793 -9.08 22.40 -12.25
CA PRO A 793 -7.74 22.81 -12.70
C PRO A 793 -7.65 24.27 -13.14
N TYR A 794 -8.69 24.82 -13.75
CA TYR A 794 -8.68 26.22 -14.23
C TYR A 794 -8.64 27.23 -13.09
N GLU A 795 -9.40 26.98 -12.03
CA GLU A 795 -9.34 27.81 -10.84
C GLU A 795 -7.99 27.69 -10.15
N ALA A 796 -7.44 26.47 -10.06
CA ALA A 796 -6.11 26.23 -9.50
C ALA A 796 -5.04 26.99 -10.29
N GLU A 797 -5.08 26.91 -11.61
CA GLU A 797 -4.17 27.65 -12.48
C GLU A 797 -4.36 29.17 -12.35
N GLY A 798 -5.58 29.64 -12.31
CA GLY A 798 -5.88 31.06 -12.08
C GLY A 798 -5.30 31.57 -10.76
N ARG A 799 -5.40 30.82 -9.66
CA ARG A 799 -4.77 31.16 -8.38
C ARG A 799 -3.27 31.23 -8.47
N ARG A 800 -2.64 30.29 -9.20
CA ARG A 800 -1.20 30.23 -9.39
C ARG A 800 -0.68 31.38 -10.22
N LEU A 801 -1.31 31.66 -11.37
CA LEU A 801 -0.91 32.71 -12.29
C LEU A 801 -1.14 34.12 -11.70
N ALA A 802 -2.16 34.30 -10.88
CA ALA A 802 -2.46 35.61 -10.24
C ALA A 802 -1.34 36.10 -9.31
N ARG A 803 -0.39 35.25 -8.93
CA ARG A 803 0.73 35.63 -8.05
C ARG A 803 1.89 36.30 -8.81
N PHE A 804 1.90 36.21 -10.11
CA PHE A 804 2.98 36.78 -10.94
C PHE A 804 2.50 38.07 -11.64
N THR A 805 3.30 39.14 -11.52
CA THR A 805 3.04 40.39 -12.21
C THR A 805 4.30 40.85 -12.94
N THR A 806 4.12 41.28 -14.19
CA THR A 806 5.19 41.86 -15.03
C THR A 806 5.42 43.33 -14.76
N THR A 807 4.58 43.95 -13.92
CA THR A 807 4.67 45.33 -13.51
C THR A 807 5.14 45.40 -12.09
N GLY A 808 6.27 45.97 -11.87
CA GLY A 808 6.84 46.09 -10.54
C GLY A 808 8.33 45.86 -10.61
N HIS A 809 9.06 46.87 -10.66
CA HIS A 809 10.51 46.90 -10.54
C HIS A 809 10.88 48.03 -9.62
N THR A 810 12.07 47.94 -9.06
CA THR A 810 12.53 48.99 -8.13
C THR A 810 12.81 50.27 -8.89
N PRO A 811 12.15 51.38 -8.55
CA PRO A 811 12.40 52.64 -9.21
C PRO A 811 13.71 53.31 -8.74
N GLY A 812 14.32 54.10 -9.61
CA GLY A 812 15.52 54.87 -9.27
C GLY A 812 16.84 54.16 -9.49
N ALA A 813 17.87 54.60 -8.82
CA ALA A 813 19.17 53.96 -8.87
C ALA A 813 19.19 52.70 -8.02
N ILE A 814 19.75 51.61 -8.55
CA ILE A 814 19.93 50.36 -7.88
C ILE A 814 21.41 50.01 -7.90
N GLU A 815 21.96 49.77 -6.73
CA GLU A 815 23.28 49.16 -6.56
C GLU A 815 23.03 47.71 -6.08
N PRO A 816 23.23 46.70 -6.94
CA PRO A 816 23.01 45.31 -6.57
C PRO A 816 23.95 44.89 -5.43
N VAL A 817 23.41 44.33 -4.38
CA VAL A 817 24.23 43.68 -3.37
C VAL A 817 24.82 42.40 -3.99
N PRO A 818 26.17 42.26 -4.04
CA PRO A 818 26.80 41.12 -4.68
C PRO A 818 26.29 39.77 -4.12
N ALA A 819 26.20 38.76 -4.97
CA ALA A 819 25.91 37.40 -4.53
C ALA A 819 27.05 36.94 -3.62
N GLN A 820 26.73 36.46 -2.42
CA GLN A 820 27.71 35.80 -1.59
C GLN A 820 28.09 34.47 -2.22
N SER A 821 29.38 34.26 -2.48
CA SER A 821 29.88 32.98 -2.93
C SER A 821 29.59 31.90 -1.84
N ASN A 822 28.90 30.86 -2.19
CA ASN A 822 28.67 29.74 -1.34
C ASN A 822 29.14 28.47 -2.06
N ALA A 823 30.26 27.93 -1.62
CA ALA A 823 30.87 26.76 -2.25
C ALA A 823 29.97 25.51 -2.14
N ASP A 824 29.16 25.44 -1.10
CA ASP A 824 28.25 24.29 -0.89
C ASP A 824 26.96 24.40 -1.72
N PHE A 825 26.54 25.63 -2.07
CA PHE A 825 25.30 25.92 -2.81
C PHE A 825 25.52 26.97 -3.89
N PRO A 826 26.38 26.67 -4.90
CA PRO A 826 26.74 27.67 -5.93
C PRO A 826 25.60 28.03 -6.89
N PHE A 827 24.56 27.17 -6.98
CA PHE A 827 23.40 27.34 -7.87
C PHE A 827 22.25 28.13 -7.21
N THR A 828 22.34 28.46 -5.90
CA THR A 828 21.19 28.99 -5.15
C THR A 828 21.52 30.26 -4.38
N LEU A 829 20.77 31.35 -4.64
CA LEU A 829 20.68 32.51 -3.75
C LEU A 829 19.81 32.16 -2.55
N ASP A 830 20.37 32.12 -1.37
CA ASP A 830 19.62 31.93 -0.14
C ASP A 830 19.31 33.28 0.54
N LEU A 831 18.04 33.69 0.44
CA LEU A 831 17.61 34.98 1.01
C LEU A 831 17.61 35.01 2.55
N ARG A 832 17.64 33.84 3.18
CA ARG A 832 17.71 33.72 4.66
C ARG A 832 19.05 34.14 5.23
N ARG A 833 20.11 34.07 4.42
CA ARG A 833 21.44 34.54 4.80
C ARG A 833 21.45 36.08 4.71
N ARG A 834 21.97 36.76 5.72
CA ARG A 834 22.15 38.19 5.68
C ARG A 834 23.24 38.51 4.65
N GLY A 835 23.01 39.51 3.83
CA GLY A 835 24.07 40.09 2.99
C GLY A 835 25.19 40.57 3.93
N GLY A 836 26.43 40.17 3.68
CA GLY A 836 27.60 40.67 4.45
C GLY A 836 27.85 42.11 4.15
#